data_3ce4aa8ada85046cdd712ea06030ae37
#
_entry.id   3ce4aa8ada85046cdd712ea06030ae37
#
_cell.length_a   1.000
_cell.length_b   1.000
_cell.length_c   1.000
_cell.angle_alpha   90.00
_cell.angle_beta   90.00
_cell.angle_gamma   90.00
#
_symmetry.space_group_name_H-M   'P 1'
#
loop_
_entity.id
_entity.type
_entity.pdbx_description
1 polymer ?
#
loop_
_entity_poly.entity_id
_entity_poly.type
_entity_poly.pdbx_seq_one_letter_code
_entity_poly.pdbx_strand_id
1 'polypeptide(L)'
;MKKLFATTARGFEELLKVELTELGANDCRIAQGGVHFLADDETLYRALLWSRLSSRILLPIADAKIYSDLDLYAAVIGQSWADYFDDKTTFLVDFNGTNREIRHTQFGAMRVKDGIVDYFERHGKRRPTVDKARPDIRIHAYLNREDLILSLDLSGEALHMRGYREDTGKAPLRETLAAAIVLRSGWQRGTPLVDPMCGSGTLLIEAAQMDAQIAPQLHRLHWGFDFWKGHNQAAWDKVKAEAIALAEQQLEKNPQPHFYGFDLDHRVLQKAQKNAANAGVAHLIRWRQGDVAGLVNPSREEKGTLICNPPYGERLGTTPALIALYSVFGQRVKAQFGGWNLSVFSAEPALLDCLRLRSHRQFKAKNGPLDCVQKNYQIAERQTEQAESAVENALEFNSEHAPVALDFANRLHKNRKKIEKWANQQGLDAYRLYDADLPEYNLAVDRYGDHIVVQEYAAPKNIDENKARQRLLDAVTATLSVTGVETNKLVLKVRQKQKGTNQYEKLANKGEYFYVTEYGARLWVNLTDYLDTGLFLDHRLTRKMLGEMARDKDFLNLFAYTGSATVHAALGKAKSTTTVDMSNTYLNWAEQNLMLNDVAGKQHTLIQADCLQWLEKCDRQFDLIFVDPPTFSNSKRMDDSWDVQRDHIKLLSALKRILRPHGTIVFSNNKRGFKMDFAALAELDFSAVDISAKTRPLDFERNKHIHNCWLVTHK
;
A
#
# COMPACT_ATOMS: atom_id res chain seq x y z
N MET A 1 5.29 -33.25 36.31
CA MET A 1 5.26 -32.67 34.97
C MET A 1 3.86 -32.13 34.69
N LYS A 2 3.75 -30.85 34.35
CA LYS A 2 2.50 -30.15 33.99
C LYS A 2 2.31 -30.17 32.50
N LYS A 3 1.08 -30.35 32.00
CA LYS A 3 0.73 -30.17 30.59
C LYS A 3 0.44 -28.70 30.39
N LEU A 4 1.11 -28.08 29.42
CA LEU A 4 1.04 -26.65 29.14
C LEU A 4 0.79 -26.40 27.65
N PHE A 5 0.29 -25.19 27.33
CA PHE A 5 0.11 -24.75 26.00
C PHE A 5 0.67 -23.32 25.84
N ALA A 6 1.69 -23.15 25.02
CA ALA A 6 2.25 -21.85 24.67
C ALA A 6 1.62 -21.35 23.35
N THR A 7 0.96 -20.19 23.42
CA THR A 7 0.35 -19.57 22.24
C THR A 7 1.39 -18.73 21.46
N THR A 8 1.31 -18.75 20.14
CA THR A 8 2.13 -17.89 19.27
C THR A 8 1.36 -17.42 18.04
N ALA A 9 1.89 -16.46 17.31
CA ALA A 9 1.31 -16.06 16.04
C ALA A 9 1.45 -17.19 15.01
N ARG A 10 0.45 -17.29 14.13
CA ARG A 10 0.41 -18.32 13.07
C ARG A 10 1.67 -18.24 12.19
N GLY A 11 2.32 -19.39 12.00
CA GLY A 11 3.56 -19.54 11.21
C GLY A 11 4.84 -19.50 12.06
N PHE A 12 4.75 -19.32 13.38
CA PHE A 12 5.90 -19.36 14.30
C PHE A 12 5.92 -20.60 15.21
N GLU A 13 5.01 -21.53 15.02
CA GLU A 13 4.85 -22.70 15.85
C GLU A 13 6.11 -23.59 15.85
N GLU A 14 6.77 -23.76 14.69
CA GLU A 14 8.02 -24.53 14.60
C GLU A 14 9.17 -23.84 15.37
N LEU A 15 9.30 -22.51 15.25
CA LEU A 15 10.29 -21.74 16.01
C LEU A 15 10.06 -21.84 17.50
N LEU A 16 8.78 -21.70 17.92
CA LEU A 16 8.42 -21.82 19.33
C LEU A 16 8.69 -23.22 19.88
N LYS A 17 8.45 -24.27 19.09
CA LYS A 17 8.80 -25.64 19.49
C LYS A 17 10.29 -25.79 19.76
N VAL A 18 11.16 -25.25 18.89
CA VAL A 18 12.61 -25.27 19.09
C VAL A 18 12.98 -24.50 20.35
N GLU A 19 12.48 -23.28 20.53
CA GLU A 19 12.74 -22.45 21.71
C GLU A 19 12.33 -23.16 23.02
N LEU A 20 11.13 -23.73 23.10
CA LEU A 20 10.66 -24.42 24.29
C LEU A 20 11.51 -25.69 24.59
N THR A 21 11.94 -26.42 23.56
CA THR A 21 12.81 -27.58 23.72
C THR A 21 14.17 -27.17 24.27
N GLU A 22 14.75 -26.07 23.80
CA GLU A 22 16.02 -25.50 24.32
C GLU A 22 15.88 -25.00 25.77
N LEU A 23 14.67 -24.53 26.17
CA LEU A 23 14.37 -24.14 27.53
C LEU A 23 14.12 -25.34 28.48
N GLY A 24 14.17 -26.57 27.98
CA GLY A 24 14.06 -27.79 28.74
C GLY A 24 12.67 -28.43 28.73
N ALA A 25 11.74 -27.93 27.91
CA ALA A 25 10.40 -28.53 27.76
C ALA A 25 10.46 -29.89 27.08
N ASN A 26 9.60 -30.81 27.53
CA ASN A 26 9.47 -32.14 26.99
C ASN A 26 8.17 -32.31 26.17
N ASP A 27 8.14 -33.32 25.31
CA ASP A 27 6.98 -33.70 24.50
C ASP A 27 6.31 -32.50 23.77
N CYS A 28 7.17 -31.66 23.13
CA CYS A 28 6.70 -30.48 22.42
C CYS A 28 5.97 -30.87 21.13
N ARG A 29 4.66 -30.62 21.06
CA ARG A 29 3.78 -30.93 19.93
C ARG A 29 3.14 -29.68 19.36
N ILE A 30 3.35 -29.43 18.07
CA ILE A 30 2.75 -28.30 17.38
C ILE A 30 1.25 -28.49 17.25
N ALA A 31 0.53 -27.42 17.53
CA ALA A 31 -0.89 -27.25 17.25
C ALA A 31 -1.14 -25.90 16.55
N GLN A 32 -2.33 -25.70 16.04
CA GLN A 32 -2.68 -24.43 15.39
C GLN A 32 -2.61 -23.27 16.41
N GLY A 33 -1.71 -22.31 16.16
CA GLY A 33 -1.53 -21.12 16.99
C GLY A 33 -0.73 -21.35 18.28
N GLY A 34 -0.01 -22.49 18.41
CA GLY A 34 0.85 -22.73 19.57
C GLY A 34 1.49 -24.11 19.64
N VAL A 35 2.05 -24.41 20.80
CA VAL A 35 2.77 -25.66 21.08
C VAL A 35 2.33 -26.22 22.43
N HIS A 36 1.88 -27.47 22.45
CA HIS A 36 1.70 -28.23 23.66
C HIS A 36 3.05 -28.77 24.14
N PHE A 37 3.30 -28.75 25.46
CA PHE A 37 4.53 -29.25 26.04
C PHE A 37 4.35 -29.71 27.48
N LEU A 38 5.29 -30.53 27.97
CA LEU A 38 5.38 -30.97 29.35
C LEU A 38 6.54 -30.27 30.05
N ALA A 39 6.30 -29.77 31.25
CA ALA A 39 7.31 -29.08 32.04
C ALA A 39 7.17 -29.40 33.54
N ASP A 40 8.29 -29.48 34.27
CA ASP A 40 8.34 -29.31 35.71
C ASP A 40 8.23 -27.83 36.08
N ASP A 41 8.34 -27.51 37.38
CA ASP A 41 8.18 -26.14 37.85
C ASP A 41 9.29 -25.22 37.35
N GLU A 42 10.54 -25.64 37.37
CA GLU A 42 11.66 -24.84 36.87
C GLU A 42 11.55 -24.55 35.36
N THR A 43 11.23 -25.58 34.60
CA THR A 43 11.04 -25.44 33.14
C THR A 43 9.84 -24.54 32.80
N LEU A 44 8.73 -24.66 33.57
CA LEU A 44 7.58 -23.75 33.42
C LEU A 44 8.01 -22.28 33.62
N TYR A 45 8.70 -21.98 34.72
CA TYR A 45 9.13 -20.62 35.02
C TYR A 45 10.20 -20.12 34.03
N ARG A 46 11.08 -21.04 33.61
CA ARG A 46 12.04 -20.73 32.54
C ARG A 46 11.34 -20.40 31.22
N ALA A 47 10.31 -21.14 30.85
CA ALA A 47 9.50 -20.83 29.65
C ALA A 47 8.81 -19.46 29.78
N LEU A 48 8.20 -19.13 30.93
CA LEU A 48 7.57 -17.84 31.19
C LEU A 48 8.58 -16.67 31.12
N LEU A 49 9.77 -16.83 31.70
CA LEU A 49 10.77 -15.79 31.81
C LEU A 49 11.53 -15.55 30.50
N TRP A 50 11.87 -16.62 29.76
CA TRP A 50 12.79 -16.62 28.65
C TRP A 50 12.16 -16.70 27.28
N SER A 51 10.92 -17.21 27.15
CA SER A 51 10.33 -17.34 25.82
C SER A 51 10.11 -15.97 25.17
N ARG A 52 10.72 -15.80 23.99
CA ARG A 52 10.58 -14.61 23.15
C ARG A 52 9.44 -14.71 22.18
N LEU A 53 8.99 -15.95 21.86
CA LEU A 53 8.01 -16.24 20.84
C LEU A 53 6.61 -16.52 21.38
N SER A 54 6.51 -16.91 22.66
CA SER A 54 5.22 -17.14 23.32
C SER A 54 4.47 -15.82 23.50
N SER A 55 3.20 -15.81 23.14
CA SER A 55 2.29 -14.71 23.49
C SER A 55 1.69 -14.90 24.89
N ARG A 56 1.36 -16.16 25.23
CA ARG A 56 0.86 -16.60 26.53
C ARG A 56 1.30 -18.03 26.81
N ILE A 57 1.42 -18.39 28.08
CA ILE A 57 1.61 -19.77 28.53
C ILE A 57 0.41 -20.15 29.43
N LEU A 58 -0.34 -21.11 28.93
CA LEU A 58 -1.61 -21.54 29.51
C LEU A 58 -1.46 -22.91 30.22
N LEU A 59 -2.07 -23.05 31.38
CA LEU A 59 -2.24 -24.31 32.06
C LEU A 59 -3.67 -24.81 31.84
N PRO A 60 -3.92 -25.77 30.94
CA PRO A 60 -5.25 -26.39 30.81
C PRO A 60 -5.67 -27.05 32.09
N ILE A 61 -6.90 -26.77 32.56
CA ILE A 61 -7.46 -27.27 33.80
C ILE A 61 -8.71 -28.13 33.57
N ALA A 62 -9.44 -27.89 32.49
CA ALA A 62 -10.60 -28.70 32.11
C ALA A 62 -10.84 -28.67 30.61
N ASP A 63 -11.47 -29.72 30.08
CA ASP A 63 -12.02 -29.81 28.75
C ASP A 63 -13.46 -30.35 28.80
N ALA A 64 -14.32 -29.88 27.90
CA ALA A 64 -15.71 -30.27 27.83
C ALA A 64 -16.30 -30.14 26.43
N LYS A 65 -17.38 -30.90 26.15
CA LYS A 65 -18.20 -30.71 24.94
C LYS A 65 -19.34 -29.74 25.22
N ILE A 66 -19.50 -28.73 24.42
CA ILE A 66 -20.45 -27.62 24.60
C ILE A 66 -21.41 -27.57 23.43
N TYR A 67 -22.66 -27.96 23.63
CA TYR A 67 -23.75 -27.93 22.67
C TYR A 67 -24.76 -26.80 22.98
N SER A 68 -24.72 -26.25 24.22
CA SER A 68 -25.58 -25.17 24.68
C SER A 68 -24.85 -24.26 25.68
N ASP A 69 -25.44 -23.12 26.01
CA ASP A 69 -24.93 -22.23 27.06
C ASP A 69 -25.07 -22.87 28.47
N LEU A 70 -26.02 -23.76 28.64
CA LEU A 70 -26.16 -24.55 29.87
C LEU A 70 -25.02 -25.55 30.02
N ASP A 71 -24.56 -26.19 28.95
CA ASP A 71 -23.40 -27.08 28.99
C ASP A 71 -22.14 -26.30 29.38
N LEU A 72 -21.96 -25.10 28.83
CA LEU A 72 -20.85 -24.20 29.19
C LEU A 72 -20.89 -23.88 30.68
N TYR A 73 -22.04 -23.48 31.19
CA TYR A 73 -22.21 -23.17 32.61
C TYR A 73 -21.96 -24.43 33.49
N ALA A 74 -22.51 -25.58 33.11
CA ALA A 74 -22.33 -26.83 33.84
C ALA A 74 -20.85 -27.28 33.89
N ALA A 75 -20.15 -27.19 32.79
CA ALA A 75 -18.71 -27.49 32.73
C ALA A 75 -17.89 -26.58 33.65
N VAL A 76 -18.24 -25.32 33.74
CA VAL A 76 -17.51 -24.32 34.54
C VAL A 76 -17.82 -24.49 36.03
N ILE A 77 -19.09 -24.66 36.44
CA ILE A 77 -19.48 -24.78 37.84
C ILE A 77 -19.06 -26.14 38.43
N GLY A 78 -18.90 -27.14 37.57
CA GLY A 78 -18.41 -28.47 37.97
C GLY A 78 -16.91 -28.53 38.25
N GLN A 79 -16.16 -27.45 37.91
CA GLN A 79 -14.72 -27.41 38.13
C GLN A 79 -14.41 -26.96 39.58
N SER A 80 -13.42 -27.59 40.24
CA SER A 80 -12.97 -27.25 41.59
C SER A 80 -12.10 -25.98 41.62
N TRP A 81 -12.70 -24.81 41.44
CA TRP A 81 -11.97 -23.55 41.36
C TRP A 81 -11.16 -23.23 42.61
N ALA A 82 -11.64 -23.65 43.79
CA ALA A 82 -10.92 -23.44 45.04
C ALA A 82 -9.55 -24.14 45.12
N ASP A 83 -9.25 -25.09 44.23
CA ASP A 83 -7.93 -25.72 44.13
C ASP A 83 -6.93 -24.83 43.43
N TYR A 84 -7.40 -23.82 42.68
CA TYR A 84 -6.56 -22.95 41.89
C TYR A 84 -6.36 -21.57 42.50
N PHE A 85 -7.40 -20.96 43.09
CA PHE A 85 -7.32 -19.63 43.72
C PHE A 85 -8.40 -19.46 44.82
N ASP A 86 -8.27 -18.37 45.57
CA ASP A 86 -9.19 -18.10 46.69
C ASP A 86 -10.33 -17.14 46.30
N ASP A 87 -11.39 -17.11 47.08
CA ASP A 87 -12.56 -16.24 46.94
C ASP A 87 -12.28 -14.74 47.13
N LYS A 88 -11.08 -14.39 47.63
CA LYS A 88 -10.58 -12.98 47.72
C LYS A 88 -9.83 -12.53 46.49
N THR A 89 -9.43 -13.46 45.63
CA THR A 89 -8.64 -13.22 44.43
C THR A 89 -9.51 -12.60 43.35
N THR A 90 -9.03 -11.53 42.71
CA THR A 90 -9.70 -10.92 41.56
C THR A 90 -9.41 -11.72 40.29
N PHE A 91 -10.37 -11.78 39.38
CA PHE A 91 -10.19 -12.55 38.17
C PHE A 91 -10.78 -11.88 36.92
N LEU A 92 -10.35 -12.34 35.76
CA LEU A 92 -10.91 -11.97 34.44
C LEU A 92 -11.01 -13.22 33.57
N VAL A 93 -12.06 -13.26 32.75
CA VAL A 93 -12.26 -14.32 31.75
C VAL A 93 -12.02 -13.76 30.37
N ASP A 94 -11.05 -14.35 29.67
CA ASP A 94 -10.80 -14.13 28.24
C ASP A 94 -11.39 -15.30 27.44
N PHE A 95 -12.50 -15.08 26.75
CA PHE A 95 -13.19 -16.08 25.94
C PHE A 95 -12.91 -15.93 24.47
N ASN A 96 -12.44 -16.98 23.81
CA ASN A 96 -12.10 -17.01 22.39
C ASN A 96 -12.85 -18.15 21.67
N GLY A 97 -13.27 -17.86 20.44
CA GLY A 97 -14.03 -18.77 19.62
C GLY A 97 -15.55 -18.61 19.79
N THR A 98 -16.28 -19.23 18.90
CA THR A 98 -17.75 -19.20 18.82
C THR A 98 -18.26 -20.52 18.24
N ASN A 99 -19.51 -20.86 18.52
CA ASN A 99 -20.22 -21.95 17.87
C ASN A 99 -21.66 -21.53 17.51
N ARG A 100 -22.53 -22.47 17.18
CA ARG A 100 -23.93 -22.19 16.81
C ARG A 100 -24.71 -21.48 17.91
N GLU A 101 -24.47 -21.84 19.17
CA GLU A 101 -25.21 -21.35 20.34
C GLU A 101 -24.51 -20.17 20.98
N ILE A 102 -23.18 -20.24 21.13
CA ILE A 102 -22.36 -19.17 21.71
C ILE A 102 -21.78 -18.34 20.56
N ARG A 103 -22.57 -17.37 20.08
CA ARG A 103 -22.25 -16.54 18.92
C ARG A 103 -21.38 -15.33 19.24
N HIS A 104 -21.30 -14.96 20.53
CA HIS A 104 -20.56 -13.77 20.98
C HIS A 104 -19.60 -14.16 22.09
N THR A 105 -18.33 -13.83 21.93
CA THR A 105 -17.28 -14.11 22.92
C THR A 105 -17.56 -13.44 24.27
N GLN A 106 -18.15 -12.24 24.25
CA GLN A 106 -18.54 -11.55 25.49
C GLN A 106 -19.61 -12.29 26.27
N PHE A 107 -20.59 -12.89 25.61
CA PHE A 107 -21.59 -13.72 26.22
C PHE A 107 -20.96 -14.99 26.82
N GLY A 108 -20.07 -15.66 26.09
CA GLY A 108 -19.31 -16.81 26.59
C GLY A 108 -18.49 -16.46 27.82
N ALA A 109 -17.80 -15.33 27.83
CA ALA A 109 -17.04 -14.85 28.98
C ALA A 109 -17.92 -14.57 30.20
N MET A 110 -19.14 -14.03 30.03
CA MET A 110 -20.10 -13.82 31.08
C MET A 110 -20.59 -15.16 31.69
N ARG A 111 -20.90 -16.14 30.83
CA ARG A 111 -21.35 -17.48 31.31
C ARG A 111 -20.25 -18.20 32.09
N VAL A 112 -19.00 -18.14 31.63
CA VAL A 112 -17.85 -18.68 32.39
C VAL A 112 -17.70 -17.95 33.73
N LYS A 113 -17.75 -16.62 33.71
CA LYS A 113 -17.70 -15.80 34.95
C LYS A 113 -18.82 -16.19 35.92
N ASP A 114 -20.06 -16.34 35.44
CA ASP A 114 -21.20 -16.71 36.30
C ASP A 114 -20.99 -18.09 36.95
N GLY A 115 -20.54 -19.09 36.18
CA GLY A 115 -20.26 -20.43 36.72
C GLY A 115 -19.16 -20.42 37.79
N ILE A 116 -18.11 -19.61 37.64
CA ILE A 116 -17.03 -19.46 38.64
C ILE A 116 -17.56 -18.84 39.91
N VAL A 117 -18.30 -17.75 39.82
CA VAL A 117 -18.86 -17.02 40.94
C VAL A 117 -19.83 -17.92 41.73
N ASP A 118 -20.77 -18.60 41.03
CA ASP A 118 -21.75 -19.46 41.63
C ASP A 118 -21.12 -20.70 42.28
N TYR A 119 -19.97 -21.18 41.74
CA TYR A 119 -19.19 -22.23 42.40
C TYR A 119 -18.79 -21.83 43.82
N PHE A 120 -18.17 -20.63 43.98
CA PHE A 120 -17.74 -20.14 45.27
C PHE A 120 -18.91 -19.91 46.24
N GLU A 121 -20.03 -19.33 45.76
CA GLU A 121 -21.23 -19.14 46.56
C GLU A 121 -21.84 -20.47 47.07
N ARG A 122 -21.94 -21.46 46.17
CA ARG A 122 -22.45 -22.80 46.55
C ARG A 122 -21.60 -23.52 47.63
N HIS A 123 -20.29 -23.15 47.68
CA HIS A 123 -19.38 -23.71 48.69
C HIS A 123 -19.23 -22.80 49.93
N GLY A 124 -20.17 -21.86 50.15
CA GLY A 124 -20.17 -20.96 51.30
C GLY A 124 -19.03 -19.95 51.34
N LYS A 125 -18.45 -19.66 50.20
CA LYS A 125 -17.37 -18.69 50.03
C LYS A 125 -17.92 -17.35 49.53
N ARG A 126 -17.08 -16.30 49.56
CA ARG A 126 -17.41 -14.99 48.96
C ARG A 126 -17.44 -15.10 47.44
N ARG A 127 -18.20 -14.21 46.80
CA ARG A 127 -18.14 -13.99 45.35
C ARG A 127 -16.79 -13.38 44.99
N PRO A 128 -15.94 -14.03 44.18
CA PRO A 128 -14.73 -13.40 43.67
C PRO A 128 -15.06 -12.18 42.77
N THR A 129 -14.26 -11.14 42.89
CA THR A 129 -14.47 -9.89 42.14
C THR A 129 -13.82 -9.96 40.77
N VAL A 130 -14.52 -9.42 39.75
CA VAL A 130 -13.94 -9.28 38.41
C VAL A 130 -13.17 -7.96 38.33
N ASP A 131 -11.89 -8.01 38.01
CA ASP A 131 -11.08 -6.84 37.69
C ASP A 131 -10.64 -6.91 36.24
N LYS A 132 -11.03 -5.88 35.47
CA LYS A 132 -10.68 -5.77 34.04
C LYS A 132 -9.32 -5.15 33.81
N ALA A 133 -8.81 -4.37 34.73
CA ALA A 133 -7.56 -3.65 34.60
C ALA A 133 -6.37 -4.48 35.04
N ARG A 134 -6.43 -5.03 36.27
CA ARG A 134 -5.32 -5.81 36.87
C ARG A 134 -5.86 -7.00 37.63
N PRO A 135 -6.39 -8.02 36.94
CA PRO A 135 -6.84 -9.25 37.60
C PRO A 135 -5.64 -10.02 38.15
N ASP A 136 -5.82 -10.61 39.35
CA ASP A 136 -4.85 -11.50 39.97
C ASP A 136 -4.74 -12.83 39.18
N ILE A 137 -5.88 -13.32 38.65
CA ILE A 137 -5.95 -14.54 37.84
C ILE A 137 -6.65 -14.25 36.53
N ARG A 138 -6.07 -14.73 35.42
CA ARG A 138 -6.75 -14.75 34.12
C ARG A 138 -7.15 -16.17 33.77
N ILE A 139 -8.39 -16.32 33.36
CA ILE A 139 -8.94 -17.58 32.90
C ILE A 139 -9.15 -17.48 31.40
N HIS A 140 -8.49 -18.33 30.65
CA HIS A 140 -8.61 -18.42 29.22
C HIS A 140 -9.55 -19.55 28.84
N ALA A 141 -10.69 -19.24 28.24
CA ALA A 141 -11.64 -20.16 27.69
C ALA A 141 -11.57 -20.20 26.18
N TYR A 142 -11.27 -21.33 25.59
CA TYR A 142 -11.17 -21.48 24.12
C TYR A 142 -12.23 -22.49 23.66
N LEU A 143 -13.15 -22.04 22.82
CA LEU A 143 -14.20 -22.84 22.21
C LEU A 143 -13.92 -23.01 20.70
N ASN A 144 -13.70 -24.25 20.28
CA ASN A 144 -13.55 -24.61 18.89
C ASN A 144 -14.63 -25.62 18.50
N ARG A 145 -15.64 -25.17 17.77
CA ARG A 145 -16.86 -25.93 17.50
C ARG A 145 -17.56 -26.30 18.83
N GLU A 146 -17.49 -27.58 19.23
CA GLU A 146 -18.06 -28.06 20.48
C GLU A 146 -17.00 -28.27 21.57
N ASP A 147 -15.72 -28.22 21.25
CA ASP A 147 -14.64 -28.47 22.21
C ASP A 147 -14.28 -27.18 22.96
N LEU A 148 -14.55 -27.19 24.27
CA LEU A 148 -14.12 -26.16 25.21
C LEU A 148 -12.85 -26.61 25.93
N ILE A 149 -11.87 -25.71 26.03
CA ILE A 149 -10.72 -25.85 26.92
C ILE A 149 -10.71 -24.67 27.87
N LEU A 150 -10.71 -24.92 29.16
CA LEU A 150 -10.50 -23.93 30.21
C LEU A 150 -9.05 -24.01 30.67
N SER A 151 -8.40 -22.88 30.80
CA SER A 151 -6.99 -22.79 31.19
C SER A 151 -6.77 -21.61 32.14
N LEU A 152 -5.80 -21.73 33.06
CA LEU A 152 -5.23 -20.59 33.74
C LEU A 152 -4.14 -19.97 32.84
N ASP A 153 -4.18 -18.68 32.67
CA ASP A 153 -3.11 -17.93 31.98
C ASP A 153 -2.02 -17.56 32.99
N LEU A 154 -0.94 -18.33 32.99
CA LEU A 154 0.17 -18.13 33.92
C LEU A 154 1.03 -16.90 33.54
N SER A 155 0.85 -16.36 32.35
CA SER A 155 1.53 -15.13 31.94
C SER A 155 0.95 -13.86 32.55
N GLY A 156 -0.37 -13.85 32.82
CA GLY A 156 -1.13 -12.67 33.24
C GLY A 156 -1.32 -11.70 32.08
N GLU A 157 -0.43 -10.72 31.90
CA GLU A 157 -0.39 -9.92 30.69
C GLU A 157 0.34 -10.65 29.56
N ALA A 158 0.02 -10.29 28.30
CA ALA A 158 0.67 -10.92 27.16
C ALA A 158 2.19 -10.75 27.18
N LEU A 159 2.94 -11.81 26.85
CA LEU A 159 4.39 -11.82 26.94
C LEU A 159 5.10 -10.90 25.91
N HIS A 160 4.41 -10.43 24.88
CA HIS A 160 4.98 -9.40 24.00
C HIS A 160 5.10 -8.05 24.71
N MET A 161 4.36 -7.79 25.76
CA MET A 161 4.47 -6.58 26.58
C MET A 161 5.69 -6.71 27.52
N ARG A 162 6.90 -6.47 26.98
CA ARG A 162 8.18 -6.62 27.70
C ARG A 162 8.39 -5.58 28.80
N GLY A 163 7.64 -4.45 28.74
CA GLY A 163 7.77 -3.35 29.70
C GLY A 163 8.79 -2.27 29.34
N TYR A 164 9.66 -2.47 28.37
CA TYR A 164 10.63 -1.46 27.98
C TYR A 164 10.04 -0.31 27.13
N ARG A 165 8.86 -0.50 26.55
CA ARG A 165 8.19 0.48 25.70
C ARG A 165 7.19 1.31 26.50
N GLU A 166 7.41 2.63 26.57
CA GLU A 166 6.51 3.55 27.29
C GLU A 166 5.39 4.11 26.40
N ASP A 167 5.67 4.30 25.11
CA ASP A 167 4.73 4.91 24.16
C ASP A 167 4.52 4.02 22.95
N THR A 168 3.27 3.63 22.72
CA THR A 168 2.86 2.83 21.56
C THR A 168 2.52 3.78 20.42
N GLY A 169 3.48 4.00 19.50
CA GLY A 169 3.20 4.71 18.25
C GLY A 169 2.10 4.01 17.41
N LYS A 170 1.72 4.60 16.28
CA LYS A 170 0.73 4.02 15.37
C LYS A 170 1.21 2.66 14.85
N ALA A 171 0.61 1.55 15.32
CA ALA A 171 0.86 0.17 14.91
C ALA A 171 2.34 -0.31 15.01
N PRO A 172 2.94 -0.34 16.20
CA PRO A 172 4.30 -0.83 16.38
C PRO A 172 4.40 -2.34 16.13
N LEU A 173 5.58 -2.78 15.67
CA LEU A 173 5.92 -4.20 15.57
C LEU A 173 5.89 -4.81 16.97
N ARG A 174 5.12 -5.90 17.18
CA ARG A 174 5.11 -6.59 18.48
C ARG A 174 6.46 -7.23 18.74
N GLU A 175 6.90 -7.25 19.98
CA GLU A 175 8.20 -7.75 20.40
C GLU A 175 8.38 -9.24 20.06
N THR A 176 7.34 -10.08 20.23
CA THR A 176 7.36 -11.49 19.84
C THR A 176 7.53 -11.68 18.32
N LEU A 177 6.92 -10.79 17.52
CA LEU A 177 7.11 -10.79 16.08
C LEU A 177 8.52 -10.30 15.70
N ALA A 178 9.03 -9.26 16.36
CA ALA A 178 10.39 -8.78 16.16
C ALA A 178 11.42 -9.88 16.47
N ALA A 179 11.27 -10.57 17.59
CA ALA A 179 12.12 -11.71 17.96
C ALA A 179 12.10 -12.80 16.87
N ALA A 180 10.91 -13.16 16.36
CA ALA A 180 10.78 -14.16 15.31
C ALA A 180 11.46 -13.71 14.00
N ILE A 181 11.36 -12.42 13.63
CA ILE A 181 12.03 -11.87 12.45
C ILE A 181 13.56 -11.94 12.61
N VAL A 182 14.08 -11.57 13.80
CA VAL A 182 15.52 -11.68 14.11
C VAL A 182 15.98 -13.14 13.98
N LEU A 183 15.31 -14.09 14.62
CA LEU A 183 15.66 -15.53 14.56
C LEU A 183 15.65 -16.09 13.13
N ARG A 184 14.71 -15.61 12.29
CA ARG A 184 14.61 -16.05 10.88
C ARG A 184 15.56 -15.31 9.94
N SER A 185 16.17 -14.19 10.37
CA SER A 185 17.04 -13.37 9.52
C SER A 185 18.35 -14.07 9.13
N GLY A 186 18.74 -15.09 9.87
CA GLY A 186 20.06 -15.74 9.75
C GLY A 186 21.17 -15.00 10.51
N TRP A 187 20.84 -13.95 11.28
CA TRP A 187 21.78 -13.27 12.16
C TRP A 187 22.32 -14.23 13.23
N GLN A 188 23.59 -14.15 13.51
CA GLN A 188 24.28 -14.92 14.54
C GLN A 188 24.76 -14.03 15.68
N ARG A 189 24.63 -14.50 16.91
CA ARG A 189 25.10 -13.77 18.10
C ARG A 189 26.58 -13.40 17.97
N GLY A 190 26.93 -12.22 18.46
CA GLY A 190 28.27 -11.67 18.37
C GLY A 190 28.63 -11.09 17.00
N THR A 191 27.74 -11.13 16.00
CA THR A 191 27.97 -10.50 14.69
C THR A 191 27.22 -9.19 14.55
N PRO A 192 27.70 -8.24 13.71
CA PRO A 192 27.02 -6.97 13.50
C PRO A 192 25.58 -7.12 12.95
N LEU A 193 24.67 -6.29 13.49
CA LEU A 193 23.29 -6.18 12.99
C LEU A 193 22.97 -4.71 12.71
N VAL A 194 22.49 -4.41 11.51
CA VAL A 194 22.15 -3.05 11.07
C VAL A 194 20.67 -3.00 10.71
N ASP A 195 19.95 -2.02 11.28
CA ASP A 195 18.58 -1.68 10.86
C ASP A 195 18.54 -0.25 10.29
N PRO A 196 18.43 -0.08 8.97
CA PRO A 196 18.51 1.22 8.31
C PRO A 196 17.23 2.06 8.41
N MET A 197 16.13 1.51 8.92
CA MET A 197 14.84 2.19 9.14
C MET A 197 14.21 1.66 10.42
N CYS A 198 14.94 1.84 11.54
CA CYS A 198 14.73 1.11 12.79
C CYS A 198 13.47 1.52 13.56
N GLY A 199 12.85 2.63 13.24
CA GLY A 199 11.71 3.12 13.99
C GLY A 199 12.04 3.26 15.48
N SER A 200 11.18 2.71 16.34
CA SER A 200 11.38 2.68 17.79
C SER A 200 12.40 1.63 18.29
N GLY A 201 13.16 1.02 17.38
CA GLY A 201 14.29 0.14 17.70
C GLY A 201 13.96 -1.29 18.06
N THR A 202 12.73 -1.76 17.89
CA THR A 202 12.26 -3.06 18.42
C THR A 202 13.10 -4.23 17.94
N LEU A 203 13.45 -4.30 16.63
CA LEU A 203 14.27 -5.39 16.08
C LEU A 203 15.66 -5.44 16.74
N LEU A 204 16.31 -4.29 16.85
CA LEU A 204 17.66 -4.20 17.44
C LEU A 204 17.66 -4.47 18.95
N ILE A 205 16.62 -4.01 19.66
CA ILE A 205 16.49 -4.24 21.11
C ILE A 205 16.29 -5.74 21.40
N GLU A 206 15.40 -6.42 20.67
CA GLU A 206 15.21 -7.87 20.83
C GLU A 206 16.49 -8.65 20.50
N ALA A 207 17.22 -8.28 19.43
CA ALA A 207 18.49 -8.88 19.05
C ALA A 207 19.57 -8.63 20.12
N ALA A 208 19.71 -7.41 20.61
CA ALA A 208 20.67 -7.05 21.64
C ALA A 208 20.41 -7.78 22.97
N GLN A 209 19.15 -7.95 23.37
CA GLN A 209 18.80 -8.77 24.52
C GLN A 209 19.09 -10.26 24.30
N MET A 210 18.93 -10.78 23.07
CA MET A 210 19.33 -12.15 22.74
C MET A 210 20.85 -12.32 22.86
N ASP A 211 21.60 -11.36 22.35
CA ASP A 211 23.07 -11.38 22.39
C ASP A 211 23.61 -11.29 23.81
N ALA A 212 23.09 -10.35 24.60
CA ALA A 212 23.44 -10.15 25.99
C ALA A 212 22.84 -11.21 26.94
N GLN A 213 22.11 -12.20 26.43
CA GLN A 213 21.45 -13.23 27.24
C GLN A 213 20.57 -12.65 28.37
N ILE A 214 19.88 -11.54 28.12
CA ILE A 214 18.91 -10.95 29.03
C ILE A 214 17.55 -11.61 28.80
N ALA A 215 16.95 -12.16 29.83
CA ALA A 215 15.60 -12.74 29.74
C ALA A 215 14.56 -11.63 29.43
N PRO A 216 13.71 -11.80 28.41
CA PRO A 216 12.82 -10.73 27.95
C PRO A 216 11.79 -10.27 28.99
N GLN A 217 11.52 -11.08 29.99
CA GLN A 217 10.56 -10.78 31.06
C GLN A 217 11.24 -10.50 32.42
N LEU A 218 12.56 -10.28 32.43
CA LEU A 218 13.34 -10.15 33.68
C LEU A 218 12.80 -9.06 34.62
N HIS A 219 12.31 -7.96 34.05
CA HIS A 219 11.81 -6.81 34.81
C HIS A 219 10.28 -6.82 35.02
N ARG A 220 9.60 -7.89 34.65
CA ARG A 220 8.16 -8.04 34.89
C ARG A 220 7.88 -8.22 36.38
N LEU A 221 6.97 -7.40 36.91
CA LEU A 221 6.63 -7.38 38.34
C LEU A 221 5.43 -8.24 38.69
N HIS A 222 4.49 -8.46 37.77
CA HIS A 222 3.23 -9.18 38.04
C HIS A 222 3.06 -10.30 37.02
N TRP A 223 2.69 -11.46 37.55
CA TRP A 223 2.49 -12.69 36.81
C TRP A 223 1.11 -13.29 37.05
N GLY A 224 0.59 -14.00 36.10
CA GLY A 224 -0.67 -14.73 36.24
C GLY A 224 -0.61 -15.90 37.23
N PHE A 225 0.58 -16.32 37.63
CA PHE A 225 0.78 -17.36 38.62
C PHE A 225 0.96 -16.84 40.06
N ASP A 226 1.06 -15.54 40.30
CA ASP A 226 1.33 -14.99 41.65
C ASP A 226 0.29 -15.40 42.69
N PHE A 227 -0.97 -15.53 42.30
CA PHE A 227 -2.08 -15.94 43.14
C PHE A 227 -2.60 -17.37 42.85
N TRP A 228 -1.87 -18.10 42.01
CA TRP A 228 -2.20 -19.50 41.75
C TRP A 228 -1.69 -20.41 42.84
N LYS A 229 -2.56 -21.23 43.45
CA LYS A 229 -2.21 -22.14 44.56
C LYS A 229 -1.16 -23.19 44.21
N GLY A 230 -0.99 -23.51 42.92
CA GLY A 230 0.05 -24.43 42.45
C GLY A 230 1.40 -23.74 42.19
N HIS A 231 1.56 -22.45 42.57
CA HIS A 231 2.81 -21.72 42.46
C HIS A 231 3.88 -22.28 43.37
N ASN A 232 5.09 -22.50 42.82
CA ASN A 232 6.26 -22.94 43.57
C ASN A 232 7.27 -21.81 43.67
N GLN A 233 7.21 -21.05 44.76
CA GLN A 233 8.05 -19.87 45.00
C GLN A 233 9.56 -20.18 44.92
N ALA A 234 9.99 -21.32 45.52
CA ALA A 234 11.40 -21.68 45.53
C ALA A 234 11.96 -21.94 44.14
N ALA A 235 11.18 -22.63 43.28
CA ALA A 235 11.57 -22.88 41.89
C ALA A 235 11.60 -21.58 41.09
N TRP A 236 10.63 -20.67 41.32
CA TRP A 236 10.63 -19.35 40.69
C TRP A 236 11.84 -18.51 41.07
N ASP A 237 12.15 -18.39 42.36
CA ASP A 237 13.26 -17.61 42.89
C ASP A 237 14.59 -18.12 42.33
N LYS A 238 14.77 -19.43 42.24
CA LYS A 238 15.93 -20.07 41.64
C LYS A 238 16.10 -19.64 40.16
N VAL A 239 15.06 -19.82 39.32
CA VAL A 239 15.10 -19.52 37.89
C VAL A 239 15.34 -18.02 37.64
N LYS A 240 14.73 -17.16 38.47
CA LYS A 240 14.91 -15.72 38.39
C LYS A 240 16.33 -15.31 38.79
N ALA A 241 16.90 -15.87 39.84
CA ALA A 241 18.26 -15.63 40.29
C ALA A 241 19.31 -16.05 39.24
N GLU A 242 19.10 -17.23 38.58
CA GLU A 242 19.95 -17.68 37.48
C GLU A 242 19.91 -16.70 36.30
N ALA A 243 18.75 -16.15 35.94
CA ALA A 243 18.61 -15.19 34.87
C ALA A 243 19.27 -13.84 35.18
N ILE A 244 19.18 -13.37 36.43
CA ILE A 244 19.87 -12.13 36.89
C ILE A 244 21.39 -12.32 36.82
N ALA A 245 21.91 -13.40 37.41
CA ALA A 245 23.36 -13.69 37.43
C ALA A 245 23.93 -13.80 36.01
N LEU A 246 23.18 -14.41 35.07
CA LEU A 246 23.59 -14.50 33.67
C LEU A 246 23.66 -13.13 32.99
N ALA A 247 22.66 -12.28 33.20
CA ALA A 247 22.65 -10.92 32.67
C ALA A 247 23.80 -10.07 33.20
N GLU A 248 24.08 -10.16 34.52
CA GLU A 248 25.21 -9.46 35.15
C GLU A 248 26.56 -9.93 34.61
N GLN A 249 26.76 -11.24 34.47
CA GLN A 249 27.94 -11.82 33.87
C GLN A 249 28.21 -11.34 32.44
N GLN A 250 27.15 -11.15 31.64
CA GLN A 250 27.28 -10.65 30.26
C GLN A 250 27.66 -9.15 30.26
N LEU A 251 27.11 -8.35 31.18
CA LEU A 251 27.44 -6.95 31.32
C LEU A 251 28.89 -6.75 31.77
N GLU A 252 29.41 -7.60 32.66
CA GLU A 252 30.82 -7.56 33.11
C GLU A 252 31.81 -7.77 31.96
N LYS A 253 31.46 -8.49 30.91
CA LYS A 253 32.27 -8.67 29.71
C LYS A 253 32.49 -7.38 28.92
N ASN A 254 31.76 -6.31 29.23
CA ASN A 254 31.82 -4.99 28.58
C ASN A 254 31.85 -5.10 27.04
N PRO A 255 30.85 -5.72 26.41
CA PRO A 255 30.84 -5.97 24.98
C PRO A 255 30.83 -4.64 24.22
N GLN A 256 31.60 -4.57 23.13
CA GLN A 256 31.58 -3.42 22.24
C GLN A 256 30.27 -3.34 21.45
N PRO A 257 29.78 -2.13 21.17
CA PRO A 257 28.57 -1.96 20.36
C PRO A 257 28.74 -2.54 18.95
N HIS A 258 27.83 -3.42 18.55
CA HIS A 258 27.79 -4.00 17.20
C HIS A 258 26.37 -4.03 16.60
N PHE A 259 25.43 -3.34 17.26
CA PHE A 259 24.11 -3.07 16.75
C PHE A 259 24.03 -1.62 16.28
N TYR A 260 23.45 -1.38 15.10
CA TYR A 260 23.40 -0.04 14.50
C TYR A 260 21.99 0.24 13.98
N GLY A 261 21.37 1.30 14.50
CA GLY A 261 20.04 1.76 14.12
C GLY A 261 20.08 3.12 13.42
N PHE A 262 19.39 3.20 12.27
CA PHE A 262 19.21 4.44 11.53
C PHE A 262 17.73 4.72 11.36
N ASP A 263 17.36 6.00 11.41
CA ASP A 263 16.03 6.47 11.01
C ASP A 263 16.11 7.93 10.57
N LEU A 264 15.19 8.33 9.70
CA LEU A 264 15.10 9.72 9.23
C LEU A 264 14.55 10.65 10.31
N ASP A 265 13.59 10.17 11.15
CA ASP A 265 12.95 10.97 12.19
C ASP A 265 13.72 10.91 13.51
N HIS A 266 14.36 12.01 13.88
CA HIS A 266 15.08 12.16 15.15
C HIS A 266 14.22 11.85 16.39
N ARG A 267 12.93 12.22 16.37
CA ARG A 267 12.00 11.97 17.50
C ARG A 267 11.75 10.49 17.70
N VAL A 268 11.72 9.72 16.62
CA VAL A 268 11.57 8.26 16.67
C VAL A 268 12.84 7.63 17.22
N LEU A 269 14.02 8.12 16.84
CA LEU A 269 15.31 7.68 17.41
C LEU A 269 15.44 7.97 18.91
N GLN A 270 14.94 9.10 19.39
CA GLN A 270 14.90 9.38 20.84
C GLN A 270 14.06 8.34 21.59
N LYS A 271 12.91 7.92 21.00
CA LYS A 271 12.11 6.81 21.56
C LYS A 271 12.88 5.49 21.54
N ALA A 272 13.60 5.19 20.46
CA ALA A 272 14.41 3.98 20.36
C ALA A 272 15.51 3.95 21.43
N GLN A 273 16.21 5.06 21.67
CA GLN A 273 17.23 5.20 22.71
C GLN A 273 16.63 4.95 24.11
N LYS A 274 15.47 5.56 24.40
CA LYS A 274 14.78 5.37 25.68
C LYS A 274 14.34 3.92 25.88
N ASN A 275 13.75 3.30 24.85
CA ASN A 275 13.37 1.89 24.87
C ASN A 275 14.59 0.98 25.11
N ALA A 276 15.73 1.25 24.46
CA ALA A 276 16.95 0.48 24.65
C ALA A 276 17.51 0.63 26.07
N ALA A 277 17.43 1.83 26.67
CA ALA A 277 17.82 2.07 28.06
C ALA A 277 16.92 1.29 29.03
N ASN A 278 15.61 1.35 28.84
CA ASN A 278 14.64 0.58 29.64
C ASN A 278 14.81 -0.95 29.50
N ALA A 279 15.27 -1.40 28.32
CA ALA A 279 15.57 -2.82 28.04
C ALA A 279 16.95 -3.27 28.55
N GLY A 280 17.78 -2.36 29.11
CA GLY A 280 19.12 -2.66 29.62
C GLY A 280 20.21 -2.84 28.55
N VAL A 281 19.96 -2.47 27.28
CA VAL A 281 20.85 -2.74 26.14
C VAL A 281 21.37 -1.49 25.43
N ALA A 282 21.18 -0.30 26.00
CA ALA A 282 21.56 0.96 25.36
C ALA A 282 23.08 1.03 24.99
N HIS A 283 23.94 0.40 25.80
CA HIS A 283 25.38 0.36 25.58
C HIS A 283 25.81 -0.49 24.37
N LEU A 284 24.94 -1.38 23.89
CA LEU A 284 25.20 -2.28 22.76
C LEU A 284 24.80 -1.69 21.41
N ILE A 285 23.99 -0.61 21.41
CA ILE A 285 23.36 -0.10 20.20
C ILE A 285 23.83 1.33 19.91
N ARG A 286 24.29 1.58 18.71
CA ARG A 286 24.60 2.92 18.19
C ARG A 286 23.45 3.41 17.31
N TRP A 287 22.96 4.62 17.59
CA TRP A 287 21.88 5.25 16.86
C TRP A 287 22.39 6.43 16.05
N ARG A 288 21.94 6.55 14.81
CA ARG A 288 22.31 7.67 13.94
C ARG A 288 21.11 8.11 13.12
N GLN A 289 20.86 9.43 13.11
CA GLN A 289 19.89 10.01 12.18
C GLN A 289 20.47 10.00 10.76
N GLY A 290 19.70 9.54 9.80
CA GLY A 290 20.10 9.53 8.39
C GLY A 290 19.00 8.99 7.47
N ASP A 291 19.07 9.45 6.22
CA ASP A 291 18.29 8.91 5.13
C ASP A 291 18.94 7.61 4.60
N VAL A 292 18.13 6.70 4.13
CA VAL A 292 18.56 5.47 3.45
C VAL A 292 19.43 5.78 2.22
N ALA A 293 19.20 6.91 1.54
CA ALA A 293 20.03 7.36 0.43
C ALA A 293 21.50 7.63 0.82
N GLY A 294 21.74 8.01 2.07
CA GLY A 294 23.09 8.19 2.64
C GLY A 294 23.61 6.99 3.42
N LEU A 295 22.95 5.83 3.35
CA LEU A 295 23.35 4.64 4.12
C LEU A 295 24.74 4.16 3.71
N VAL A 296 25.64 4.05 4.70
CA VAL A 296 26.95 3.46 4.59
C VAL A 296 27.12 2.37 5.65
N ASN A 297 27.96 1.38 5.40
CA ASN A 297 28.22 0.33 6.38
C ASN A 297 28.91 0.92 7.62
N PRO A 298 28.28 0.87 8.80
CA PRO A 298 28.86 1.42 10.02
C PRO A 298 29.87 0.48 10.69
N SER A 299 29.93 -0.78 10.27
CA SER A 299 30.80 -1.81 10.82
C SER A 299 32.07 -1.94 9.99
N ARG A 300 33.16 -2.34 10.66
CA ARG A 300 34.43 -2.71 10.01
C ARG A 300 34.49 -4.21 9.69
N GLU A 301 33.50 -4.99 10.13
CA GLU A 301 33.43 -6.43 9.90
C GLU A 301 33.02 -6.71 8.46
N GLU A 302 33.68 -7.69 7.86
CA GLU A 302 33.39 -8.13 6.47
C GLU A 302 32.02 -8.79 6.33
N LYS A 303 31.48 -9.33 7.42
CA LYS A 303 30.20 -10.07 7.44
C LYS A 303 29.30 -9.57 8.55
N GLY A 304 28.03 -9.51 8.26
CA GLY A 304 26.97 -9.12 9.20
C GLY A 304 25.60 -9.30 8.58
N THR A 305 24.60 -8.77 9.24
CA THR A 305 23.22 -8.85 8.78
C THR A 305 22.55 -7.46 8.79
N LEU A 306 21.91 -7.11 7.69
CA LEU A 306 20.91 -6.06 7.69
C LEU A 306 19.55 -6.67 7.97
N ILE A 307 18.78 -6.03 8.84
CA ILE A 307 17.41 -6.39 9.14
C ILE A 307 16.55 -5.15 9.02
N CYS A 308 15.36 -5.26 8.40
CA CYS A 308 14.53 -4.08 8.23
C CYS A 308 13.05 -4.43 8.16
N ASN A 309 12.23 -3.58 8.78
CA ASN A 309 10.79 -3.49 8.57
C ASN A 309 10.48 -2.11 7.98
N PRO A 310 10.77 -1.90 6.68
CA PRO A 310 10.61 -0.59 6.04
C PRO A 310 9.15 -0.17 5.99
N PRO A 311 8.84 1.12 5.80
CA PRO A 311 7.46 1.58 5.69
C PRO A 311 6.73 0.91 4.51
N TYR A 312 5.44 0.58 4.71
CA TYR A 312 4.55 0.01 3.72
C TYR A 312 3.10 0.46 3.96
N GLY A 313 2.27 0.38 2.91
CA GLY A 313 0.86 0.76 2.94
C GLY A 313 0.63 2.28 2.88
N GLU A 314 -0.59 2.69 2.58
CA GLU A 314 -0.98 4.11 2.36
C GLU A 314 -0.76 5.04 3.57
N ARG A 315 -0.61 4.48 4.77
CA ARG A 315 -0.44 5.27 6.00
C ARG A 315 0.95 5.91 6.14
N LEU A 316 1.94 5.46 5.38
CA LEU A 316 3.34 5.83 5.55
C LEU A 316 3.98 6.41 4.28
N GLY A 317 3.21 6.65 3.22
CA GLY A 317 3.67 7.26 1.98
C GLY A 317 2.79 6.94 0.78
N THR A 318 2.98 7.69 -0.30
CA THR A 318 2.37 7.38 -1.60
C THR A 318 3.10 6.20 -2.24
N THR A 319 2.42 5.42 -3.09
CA THR A 319 3.05 4.30 -3.80
C THR A 319 4.35 4.68 -4.53
N PRO A 320 4.45 5.81 -5.25
CA PRO A 320 5.70 6.25 -5.88
C PRO A 320 6.84 6.52 -4.89
N ALA A 321 6.54 7.11 -3.72
CA ALA A 321 7.54 7.36 -2.69
C ALA A 321 8.10 6.05 -2.11
N LEU A 322 7.24 5.06 -1.89
CA LEU A 322 7.67 3.74 -1.43
C LEU A 322 8.50 3.02 -2.49
N ILE A 323 8.12 3.08 -3.76
CA ILE A 323 8.91 2.51 -4.88
C ILE A 323 10.31 3.15 -4.91
N ALA A 324 10.41 4.46 -4.81
CA ALA A 324 11.69 5.18 -4.75
C ALA A 324 12.53 4.74 -3.56
N LEU A 325 11.93 4.72 -2.35
CA LEU A 325 12.60 4.30 -1.10
C LEU A 325 13.21 2.90 -1.22
N TYR A 326 12.40 1.91 -1.65
CA TYR A 326 12.89 0.52 -1.76
C TYR A 326 13.94 0.36 -2.87
N SER A 327 13.82 1.12 -3.96
CA SER A 327 14.82 1.11 -5.05
C SER A 327 16.16 1.68 -4.57
N VAL A 328 16.16 2.82 -3.88
CA VAL A 328 17.34 3.43 -3.30
C VAL A 328 17.94 2.52 -2.22
N PHE A 329 17.11 1.94 -1.36
CA PHE A 329 17.55 0.98 -0.37
C PHE A 329 18.29 -0.22 -1.00
N GLY A 330 17.71 -0.83 -2.05
CA GLY A 330 18.34 -1.93 -2.76
C GLY A 330 19.68 -1.56 -3.41
N GLN A 331 19.82 -0.33 -3.93
CA GLN A 331 21.07 0.17 -4.50
C GLN A 331 22.13 0.37 -3.41
N ARG A 332 21.78 1.04 -2.30
CA ARG A 332 22.70 1.29 -1.19
C ARG A 332 23.18 0.00 -0.54
N VAL A 333 22.28 -0.96 -0.34
CA VAL A 333 22.63 -2.28 0.19
C VAL A 333 23.66 -2.98 -0.70
N LYS A 334 23.47 -2.97 -2.02
CA LYS A 334 24.43 -3.57 -2.96
C LYS A 334 25.78 -2.83 -2.99
N ALA A 335 25.77 -1.52 -2.86
CA ALA A 335 26.98 -0.70 -2.91
C ALA A 335 27.81 -0.75 -1.61
N GLN A 336 27.18 -0.98 -0.46
CA GLN A 336 27.83 -0.79 0.83
C GLN A 336 27.97 -2.05 1.68
N PHE A 337 27.27 -3.15 1.33
CA PHE A 337 27.17 -4.33 2.17
C PHE A 337 27.45 -5.63 1.40
N GLY A 338 28.41 -5.62 0.48
CA GLY A 338 28.90 -6.84 -0.17
C GLY A 338 29.30 -7.91 0.84
N GLY A 339 28.89 -9.16 0.65
CA GLY A 339 29.15 -10.27 1.55
C GLY A 339 28.21 -10.40 2.76
N TRP A 340 27.33 -9.40 2.99
CA TRP A 340 26.38 -9.40 4.10
C TRP A 340 25.06 -10.11 3.75
N ASN A 341 24.32 -10.52 4.79
CA ASN A 341 22.92 -10.96 4.66
C ASN A 341 21.97 -9.78 4.78
N LEU A 342 20.81 -9.84 4.11
CA LEU A 342 19.72 -8.90 4.26
C LEU A 342 18.44 -9.65 4.56
N SER A 343 17.69 -9.21 5.55
CA SER A 343 16.36 -9.71 5.88
C SER A 343 15.36 -8.56 5.92
N VAL A 344 14.34 -8.62 5.05
CA VAL A 344 13.32 -7.56 4.96
C VAL A 344 11.94 -8.14 5.24
N PHE A 345 11.22 -7.51 6.15
CA PHE A 345 9.83 -7.85 6.49
C PHE A 345 8.88 -6.78 5.92
N SER A 346 7.85 -7.18 5.18
CA SER A 346 6.92 -6.23 4.56
C SER A 346 5.54 -6.85 4.35
N ALA A 347 4.48 -6.02 4.46
CA ALA A 347 3.13 -6.38 4.05
C ALA A 347 2.89 -6.16 2.56
N GLU A 348 3.84 -5.54 1.83
CA GLU A 348 3.77 -5.29 0.39
C GLU A 348 4.87 -6.04 -0.35
N PRO A 349 4.67 -7.35 -0.65
CA PRO A 349 5.69 -8.17 -1.29
C PRO A 349 6.17 -7.62 -2.64
N ALA A 350 5.32 -6.87 -3.35
CA ALA A 350 5.65 -6.24 -4.62
C ALA A 350 6.75 -5.17 -4.48
N LEU A 351 6.78 -4.43 -3.36
CA LEU A 351 7.84 -3.44 -3.12
C LEU A 351 9.21 -4.09 -2.90
N LEU A 352 9.25 -5.33 -2.42
CA LEU A 352 10.52 -6.07 -2.25
C LEU A 352 11.21 -6.36 -3.60
N ASP A 353 10.47 -6.35 -4.70
CA ASP A 353 11.03 -6.53 -6.04
C ASP A 353 11.85 -5.30 -6.47
N CYS A 354 11.59 -4.11 -5.87
CA CYS A 354 12.38 -2.89 -6.09
C CYS A 354 13.83 -3.01 -5.57
N LEU A 355 14.10 -3.91 -4.62
CA LEU A 355 15.47 -4.16 -4.13
C LEU A 355 16.38 -4.76 -5.22
N ARG A 356 15.81 -5.39 -6.24
CA ARG A 356 16.54 -6.09 -7.31
C ARG A 356 17.55 -7.09 -6.77
N LEU A 357 17.13 -7.84 -5.76
CA LEU A 357 17.88 -8.94 -5.16
C LEU A 357 17.06 -10.23 -5.26
N ARG A 358 17.74 -11.34 -5.47
CA ARG A 358 17.11 -12.66 -5.47
C ARG A 358 17.08 -13.20 -4.04
N SER A 359 15.89 -13.39 -3.49
CA SER A 359 15.74 -14.03 -2.18
C SER A 359 16.05 -15.53 -2.26
N HIS A 360 16.77 -16.03 -1.26
CA HIS A 360 17.06 -17.47 -1.13
C HIS A 360 16.09 -18.14 -0.15
N ARG A 361 15.42 -17.37 0.71
CA ARG A 361 14.47 -17.87 1.70
C ARG A 361 13.34 -16.88 1.92
N GLN A 362 12.13 -17.41 2.16
CA GLN A 362 10.95 -16.57 2.39
C GLN A 362 10.05 -17.23 3.43
N PHE A 363 9.46 -16.41 4.33
CA PHE A 363 8.55 -16.84 5.37
C PHE A 363 7.29 -15.98 5.36
N LYS A 364 6.13 -16.59 5.51
CA LYS A 364 4.86 -15.89 5.72
C LYS A 364 4.65 -15.61 7.19
N ALA A 365 4.07 -14.47 7.52
CA ALA A 365 3.69 -14.09 8.87
C ALA A 365 2.53 -13.09 8.86
N LYS A 366 1.98 -12.79 10.04
CA LYS A 366 0.96 -11.74 10.21
C LYS A 366 1.46 -10.64 11.14
N ASN A 367 1.21 -9.38 10.76
CA ASN A 367 1.38 -8.23 11.64
C ASN A 367 0.01 -7.62 11.92
N GLY A 368 -0.62 -8.02 13.03
CA GLY A 368 -2.03 -7.73 13.27
C GLY A 368 -2.92 -8.36 12.18
N PRO A 369 -3.78 -7.57 11.50
CA PRO A 369 -4.62 -8.06 10.41
C PRO A 369 -3.86 -8.25 9.09
N LEU A 370 -2.66 -7.68 8.94
CA LEU A 370 -1.92 -7.65 7.68
C LEU A 370 -1.18 -8.96 7.44
N ASP A 371 -1.32 -9.51 6.23
CA ASP A 371 -0.49 -10.59 5.74
C ASP A 371 0.86 -10.02 5.30
N CYS A 372 1.93 -10.55 5.88
CA CYS A 372 3.30 -10.09 5.65
C CYS A 372 4.20 -11.21 5.15
N VAL A 373 5.31 -10.83 4.56
CA VAL A 373 6.37 -11.76 4.15
C VAL A 373 7.72 -11.25 4.65
N GLN A 374 8.53 -12.16 5.16
CA GLN A 374 9.96 -11.93 5.40
C GLN A 374 10.74 -12.62 4.29
N LYS A 375 11.55 -11.85 3.55
CA LYS A 375 12.45 -12.38 2.54
C LYS A 375 13.90 -12.19 2.97
N ASN A 376 14.72 -13.23 2.83
CA ASN A 376 16.14 -13.22 3.12
C ASN A 376 16.96 -13.26 1.82
N TYR A 377 18.00 -12.44 1.78
CA TYR A 377 18.87 -12.26 0.64
C TYR A 377 20.34 -12.39 1.09
N GLN A 378 21.21 -12.81 0.20
CA GLN A 378 22.64 -12.73 0.37
C GLN A 378 23.19 -11.74 -0.66
N ILE A 379 23.98 -10.77 -0.18
CA ILE A 379 24.54 -9.71 -1.02
C ILE A 379 25.91 -10.18 -1.48
N ALA A 380 26.07 -10.40 -2.79
CA ALA A 380 27.35 -10.82 -3.36
C ALA A 380 28.31 -9.63 -3.45
N GLU A 381 29.60 -9.86 -3.17
CA GLU A 381 30.67 -8.84 -3.29
C GLU A 381 30.71 -8.21 -4.68
N ARG A 382 30.56 -9.02 -5.72
CA ARG A 382 30.52 -8.56 -7.12
C ARG A 382 29.40 -7.55 -7.43
N GLN A 383 28.31 -7.57 -6.66
CA GLN A 383 27.22 -6.61 -6.81
C GLN A 383 27.61 -5.23 -6.29
N THR A 384 28.55 -5.16 -5.35
CA THR A 384 29.05 -3.89 -4.79
C THR A 384 29.73 -3.05 -5.87
N GLU A 385 30.64 -3.65 -6.65
CA GLU A 385 31.34 -2.97 -7.75
C GLU A 385 30.39 -2.44 -8.84
N GLN A 386 29.37 -3.25 -9.22
CA GLN A 386 28.36 -2.84 -10.20
C GLN A 386 27.47 -1.71 -9.68
N ALA A 387 27.17 -1.68 -8.38
CA ALA A 387 26.34 -0.66 -7.77
C ALA A 387 27.07 0.67 -7.61
N GLU A 388 28.39 0.66 -7.35
CA GLU A 388 29.22 1.88 -7.31
C GLU A 388 29.24 2.58 -8.69
N SER A 389 29.43 1.83 -9.77
CA SER A 389 29.35 2.35 -11.14
C SER A 389 27.96 2.91 -11.47
N ALA A 390 26.89 2.30 -10.97
CA ALA A 390 25.53 2.79 -11.17
C ALA A 390 25.25 4.09 -10.39
N VAL A 391 25.87 4.27 -9.23
CA VAL A 391 25.77 5.53 -8.45
C VAL A 391 26.52 6.68 -9.16
N GLU A 392 27.67 6.43 -9.75
CA GLU A 392 28.40 7.44 -10.54
C GLU A 392 27.57 7.89 -11.74
N ASN A 393 26.91 6.96 -12.46
CA ASN A 393 26.02 7.28 -13.58
C ASN A 393 24.78 8.09 -13.16
N ALA A 394 24.35 8.01 -11.89
CA ALA A 394 23.23 8.80 -11.37
C ALA A 394 23.54 10.30 -11.30
N LEU A 395 24.80 10.67 -11.14
CA LEU A 395 25.24 12.06 -11.09
C LEU A 395 25.03 12.79 -12.41
N GLU A 396 25.04 12.08 -13.55
CA GLU A 396 24.76 12.67 -14.88
C GLU A 396 23.32 13.18 -15.01
N PHE A 397 22.37 12.63 -14.25
CA PHE A 397 20.95 13.02 -14.27
C PHE A 397 20.57 14.04 -13.19
N ASN A 398 21.54 14.53 -12.42
CA ASN A 398 21.32 15.51 -11.33
C ASN A 398 20.29 15.03 -10.29
N SER A 399 20.26 13.73 -10.00
CA SER A 399 19.32 13.12 -9.07
C SER A 399 20.03 12.42 -7.92
N GLU A 400 19.41 12.43 -6.75
CA GLU A 400 19.86 11.69 -5.57
C GLU A 400 19.70 10.16 -5.73
N HIS A 401 19.09 9.73 -6.83
CA HIS A 401 18.76 8.33 -7.09
C HIS A 401 19.46 7.81 -8.32
N ALA A 402 20.21 6.72 -8.20
CA ALA A 402 20.82 6.07 -9.36
C ALA A 402 19.75 5.59 -10.34
N PRO A 403 19.83 5.91 -11.65
CA PRO A 403 18.84 5.49 -12.61
C PRO A 403 18.86 3.97 -12.75
N VAL A 404 17.74 3.34 -12.50
CA VAL A 404 17.45 1.97 -12.93
C VAL A 404 16.88 2.04 -14.34
N ALA A 405 17.01 0.97 -15.13
CA ALA A 405 16.52 0.96 -16.52
C ALA A 405 17.12 2.10 -17.36
N LEU A 406 18.44 2.09 -17.55
CA LEU A 406 19.18 3.13 -18.25
C LEU A 406 18.64 3.43 -19.66
N ASP A 407 18.20 2.41 -20.41
CA ASP A 407 17.62 2.58 -21.74
C ASP A 407 16.36 3.46 -21.71
N PHE A 408 15.47 3.20 -20.73
CA PHE A 408 14.27 4.00 -20.52
C PHE A 408 14.63 5.41 -20.04
N ALA A 409 15.53 5.53 -19.07
CA ALA A 409 15.96 6.81 -18.52
C ALA A 409 16.57 7.70 -19.61
N ASN A 410 17.49 7.17 -20.43
CA ASN A 410 18.11 7.88 -21.56
C ASN A 410 17.06 8.30 -22.59
N ARG A 411 16.10 7.42 -22.91
CA ARG A 411 15.02 7.75 -23.85
C ARG A 411 14.14 8.88 -23.30
N LEU A 412 13.71 8.76 -22.06
CA LEU A 412 12.88 9.79 -21.40
C LEU A 412 13.61 11.12 -21.30
N HIS A 413 14.89 11.12 -20.94
CA HIS A 413 15.73 12.34 -20.88
C HIS A 413 15.83 13.03 -22.23
N LYS A 414 16.10 12.28 -23.31
CA LYS A 414 16.14 12.81 -24.68
C LYS A 414 14.81 13.42 -25.11
N ASN A 415 13.71 12.71 -24.84
CA ASN A 415 12.38 13.20 -25.14
C ASN A 415 12.07 14.47 -24.34
N ARG A 416 12.36 14.47 -23.04
CA ARG A 416 12.17 15.61 -22.15
C ARG A 416 12.81 16.87 -22.70
N LYS A 417 14.10 16.83 -23.06
CA LYS A 417 14.82 17.98 -23.64
C LYS A 417 14.12 18.54 -24.89
N LYS A 418 13.64 17.65 -25.79
CA LYS A 418 12.95 18.05 -27.03
C LYS A 418 11.57 18.66 -26.71
N ILE A 419 10.79 17.95 -25.90
CA ILE A 419 9.37 18.29 -25.68
C ILE A 419 9.21 19.50 -24.76
N GLU A 420 9.99 19.59 -23.66
CA GLU A 420 9.94 20.76 -22.75
C GLU A 420 10.30 22.06 -23.49
N LYS A 421 11.32 22.02 -24.34
CA LYS A 421 11.68 23.20 -25.17
C LYS A 421 10.51 23.64 -26.06
N TRP A 422 9.88 22.70 -26.74
CA TRP A 422 8.72 22.97 -27.58
C TRP A 422 7.51 23.45 -26.77
N ALA A 423 7.19 22.79 -25.67
CA ALA A 423 6.04 23.12 -24.83
C ALA A 423 6.16 24.55 -24.26
N ASN A 424 7.36 24.92 -23.76
CA ASN A 424 7.65 26.29 -23.29
C ASN A 424 7.45 27.33 -24.39
N GLN A 425 7.88 27.06 -25.61
CA GLN A 425 7.67 27.95 -26.76
C GLN A 425 6.19 28.10 -27.12
N GLN A 426 5.37 27.11 -26.84
CA GLN A 426 3.94 27.11 -27.14
C GLN A 426 3.06 27.56 -25.95
N GLY A 427 3.65 27.82 -24.76
CA GLY A 427 2.91 28.16 -23.55
C GLY A 427 2.04 27.00 -23.04
N LEU A 428 2.58 25.79 -22.99
CA LEU A 428 1.90 24.58 -22.61
C LEU A 428 2.44 24.07 -21.27
N ASP A 429 1.56 23.80 -20.31
CA ASP A 429 1.89 23.19 -19.01
C ASP A 429 1.62 21.69 -18.95
N ALA A 430 0.85 21.14 -19.92
CA ALA A 430 0.53 19.73 -19.98
C ALA A 430 0.92 19.12 -21.31
N TYR A 431 1.75 18.05 -21.27
CA TYR A 431 2.28 17.39 -22.47
C TYR A 431 2.82 15.99 -22.17
N ARG A 432 2.92 15.16 -23.20
CA ARG A 432 3.44 13.79 -23.11
C ARG A 432 4.95 13.76 -23.30
N LEU A 433 5.67 13.16 -22.35
CA LEU A 433 7.11 12.97 -22.38
C LEU A 433 7.53 11.63 -23.01
N TYR A 434 6.68 10.60 -22.86
CA TYR A 434 6.98 9.25 -23.33
C TYR A 434 5.68 8.51 -23.69
N ASP A 435 5.66 7.77 -24.79
CA ASP A 435 4.48 7.01 -25.27
C ASP A 435 4.90 5.65 -25.84
N ALA A 436 5.19 4.70 -24.95
CA ALA A 436 5.62 3.33 -25.31
C ALA A 436 6.75 3.31 -26.37
N ASP A 437 7.69 4.24 -26.27
CA ASP A 437 8.81 4.39 -27.22
C ASP A 437 9.72 3.17 -27.31
N LEU A 438 9.80 2.39 -26.22
CA LEU A 438 10.54 1.14 -26.14
C LEU A 438 9.56 -0.01 -25.88
N PRO A 439 9.66 -1.13 -26.61
CA PRO A 439 8.74 -2.26 -26.47
C PRO A 439 8.68 -2.87 -25.05
N GLU A 440 9.79 -2.74 -24.31
CA GLU A 440 9.92 -3.23 -22.94
C GLU A 440 9.10 -2.42 -21.94
N TYR A 441 8.85 -1.14 -22.21
CA TYR A 441 8.17 -0.19 -21.31
C TYR A 441 6.89 0.32 -21.94
N ASN A 442 5.83 -0.49 -21.83
CA ASN A 442 4.52 -0.22 -22.43
C ASN A 442 3.70 0.71 -21.50
N LEU A 443 4.09 1.98 -21.44
CA LEU A 443 3.50 3.00 -20.59
C LEU A 443 3.56 4.38 -21.23
N ALA A 444 2.80 5.33 -20.70
CA ALA A 444 2.92 6.74 -20.99
C ALA A 444 3.44 7.52 -19.78
N VAL A 445 4.19 8.59 -20.03
CA VAL A 445 4.60 9.57 -19.02
C VAL A 445 4.12 10.94 -19.48
N ASP A 446 3.18 11.50 -18.74
CA ASP A 446 2.58 12.80 -19.03
C ASP A 446 2.93 13.81 -17.92
N ARG A 447 3.23 15.05 -18.31
CA ARG A 447 3.40 16.18 -17.41
C ARG A 447 2.13 17.02 -17.34
N TYR A 448 1.77 17.47 -16.14
CA TYR A 448 0.70 18.42 -15.86
C TYR A 448 1.22 19.45 -14.85
N GLY A 449 1.67 20.61 -15.33
CA GLY A 449 2.33 21.59 -14.47
C GLY A 449 3.58 21.02 -13.82
N ASP A 450 3.58 20.94 -12.50
CA ASP A 450 4.65 20.35 -11.68
C ASP A 450 4.43 18.87 -11.33
N HIS A 451 3.34 18.26 -11.82
CA HIS A 451 3.02 16.85 -11.60
C HIS A 451 3.40 15.97 -12.80
N ILE A 452 3.68 14.70 -12.51
CA ILE A 452 3.90 13.66 -13.51
C ILE A 452 2.87 12.54 -13.32
N VAL A 453 2.29 12.07 -14.40
CA VAL A 453 1.43 10.90 -14.45
C VAL A 453 2.16 9.80 -15.21
N VAL A 454 2.42 8.67 -14.57
CA VAL A 454 2.88 7.44 -15.21
C VAL A 454 1.67 6.52 -15.38
N GLN A 455 1.32 6.23 -16.63
CA GLN A 455 0.18 5.39 -16.95
C GLN A 455 0.64 4.11 -17.66
N GLU A 456 0.46 2.96 -17.00
CA GLU A 456 0.74 1.66 -17.61
C GLU A 456 -0.34 1.29 -18.63
N TYR A 457 0.06 0.87 -19.82
CA TYR A 457 -0.80 0.19 -20.78
C TYR A 457 -0.85 -1.30 -20.45
N ALA A 458 -2.01 -1.94 -20.67
CA ALA A 458 -2.14 -3.38 -20.41
C ALA A 458 -1.05 -4.17 -21.14
N ALA A 459 -0.26 -4.94 -20.39
CA ALA A 459 0.80 -5.76 -20.96
C ALA A 459 0.21 -6.80 -21.94
N PRO A 460 0.90 -7.09 -23.05
CA PRO A 460 0.54 -8.20 -23.92
C PRO A 460 0.49 -9.52 -23.16
N LYS A 461 -0.43 -10.41 -23.51
CA LYS A 461 -0.68 -11.70 -22.82
C LYS A 461 0.53 -12.64 -22.76
N ASN A 462 1.53 -12.42 -23.59
CA ASN A 462 2.75 -13.24 -23.71
C ASN A 462 3.91 -12.76 -22.81
N ILE A 463 3.71 -11.68 -22.05
CA ILE A 463 4.73 -11.16 -21.12
C ILE A 463 4.41 -11.68 -19.71
N ASP A 464 5.44 -12.23 -19.03
CA ASP A 464 5.35 -12.62 -17.62
C ASP A 464 4.96 -11.43 -16.73
N GLU A 465 3.97 -11.63 -15.88
CA GLU A 465 3.40 -10.57 -15.04
C GLU A 465 4.43 -9.97 -14.07
N ASN A 466 5.36 -10.78 -13.53
CA ASN A 466 6.40 -10.30 -12.63
C ASN A 466 7.39 -9.43 -13.39
N LYS A 467 7.73 -9.82 -14.62
CA LYS A 467 8.61 -9.04 -15.49
C LYS A 467 7.97 -7.70 -15.91
N ALA A 468 6.68 -7.71 -16.23
CA ALA A 468 5.93 -6.48 -16.53
C ALA A 468 5.90 -5.55 -15.32
N ARG A 469 5.58 -6.10 -14.14
CA ARG A 469 5.58 -5.34 -12.87
C ARG A 469 6.95 -4.75 -12.57
N GLN A 470 8.03 -5.53 -12.70
CA GLN A 470 9.39 -5.04 -12.46
C GLN A 470 9.73 -3.87 -13.38
N ARG A 471 9.39 -3.97 -14.66
CA ARG A 471 9.61 -2.89 -15.63
C ARG A 471 8.84 -1.60 -15.27
N LEU A 472 7.61 -1.74 -14.77
CA LEU A 472 6.83 -0.60 -14.29
C LEU A 472 7.50 0.08 -13.09
N LEU A 473 7.92 -0.69 -12.09
CA LEU A 473 8.63 -0.17 -10.92
C LEU A 473 9.91 0.55 -11.29
N ASP A 474 10.66 -0.01 -12.23
CA ASP A 474 11.88 0.59 -12.78
C ASP A 474 11.61 1.88 -13.52
N ALA A 475 10.55 1.92 -14.34
CA ALA A 475 10.14 3.10 -15.07
C ALA A 475 9.71 4.24 -14.13
N VAL A 476 8.98 3.92 -13.04
CA VAL A 476 8.61 4.93 -12.02
C VAL A 476 9.87 5.52 -11.38
N THR A 477 10.81 4.68 -10.94
CA THR A 477 12.08 5.12 -10.34
C THR A 477 12.90 5.97 -11.31
N ALA A 478 13.04 5.53 -12.56
CA ALA A 478 13.76 6.27 -13.60
C ALA A 478 13.05 7.59 -13.94
N THR A 479 11.72 7.63 -13.92
CA THR A 479 10.96 8.86 -14.16
C THR A 479 11.23 9.90 -13.06
N LEU A 480 11.23 9.51 -11.79
CA LEU A 480 11.60 10.39 -10.68
C LEU A 480 13.00 10.94 -10.85
N SER A 481 13.97 10.07 -11.16
CA SER A 481 15.36 10.42 -11.39
C SER A 481 15.54 11.41 -12.54
N VAL A 482 14.91 11.15 -13.70
CA VAL A 482 15.05 11.97 -14.90
C VAL A 482 14.32 13.30 -14.79
N THR A 483 13.13 13.32 -14.18
CA THR A 483 12.28 14.54 -14.11
C THR A 483 12.60 15.43 -12.93
N GLY A 484 13.17 14.86 -11.84
CA GLY A 484 13.39 15.55 -10.57
C GLY A 484 12.09 15.94 -9.85
N VAL A 485 10.96 15.35 -10.23
CA VAL A 485 9.67 15.61 -9.59
C VAL A 485 9.65 15.03 -8.18
N GLU A 486 9.06 15.74 -7.24
CA GLU A 486 8.83 15.22 -5.90
C GLU A 486 7.92 13.96 -5.94
N THR A 487 8.19 12.99 -5.07
CA THR A 487 7.48 11.70 -5.10
C THR A 487 5.98 11.82 -4.84
N ASN A 488 5.53 12.84 -4.10
CA ASN A 488 4.12 13.15 -3.85
C ASN A 488 3.40 13.76 -5.06
N LYS A 489 4.15 14.28 -6.04
CA LYS A 489 3.65 14.87 -7.29
C LYS A 489 3.70 13.89 -8.47
N LEU A 490 4.17 12.65 -8.25
CA LEU A 490 4.07 11.58 -9.24
C LEU A 490 2.84 10.72 -8.94
N VAL A 491 1.96 10.59 -9.94
CA VAL A 491 0.75 9.76 -9.88
C VAL A 491 0.95 8.54 -10.77
N LEU A 492 0.79 7.35 -10.20
CA LEU A 492 0.83 6.09 -10.92
C LEU A 492 -0.59 5.61 -11.23
N LYS A 493 -0.89 5.42 -12.53
CA LYS A 493 -2.16 4.84 -13.01
C LYS A 493 -1.90 3.51 -13.70
N VAL A 494 -2.56 2.45 -13.23
CA VAL A 494 -2.48 1.12 -13.84
C VAL A 494 -3.82 0.82 -14.52
N ARG A 495 -3.83 0.69 -15.84
CA ARG A 495 -5.03 0.28 -16.59
C ARG A 495 -5.22 -1.23 -16.46
N GLN A 496 -6.03 -1.66 -15.51
CA GLN A 496 -6.57 -3.02 -15.53
C GLN A 496 -7.59 -3.14 -16.68
N LYS A 497 -7.61 -4.30 -17.37
CA LYS A 497 -8.69 -4.61 -18.31
C LYS A 497 -10.01 -4.68 -17.55
N GLN A 498 -10.73 -3.60 -17.50
CA GLN A 498 -12.06 -3.56 -16.92
C GLN A 498 -13.03 -4.25 -17.90
N LYS A 499 -13.77 -5.24 -17.42
CA LYS A 499 -14.93 -5.79 -18.10
C LYS A 499 -16.16 -4.99 -17.66
N GLY A 500 -16.73 -4.20 -18.57
CA GLY A 500 -18.02 -3.53 -18.32
C GLY A 500 -17.94 -2.00 -18.19
N THR A 501 -19.01 -1.42 -17.66
CA THR A 501 -19.35 0.02 -17.58
C THR A 501 -18.49 0.87 -16.61
N ASN A 502 -17.45 0.31 -16.01
CA ASN A 502 -16.67 0.96 -14.93
C ASN A 502 -15.64 2.00 -15.41
N GLN A 503 -15.65 2.38 -16.68
CA GLN A 503 -14.71 3.35 -17.24
C GLN A 503 -14.85 4.77 -16.66
N TYR A 504 -15.99 5.06 -16.01
CA TYR A 504 -16.36 6.37 -15.46
C TYR A 504 -16.51 6.36 -13.92
N GLU A 505 -16.11 5.29 -13.24
CA GLU A 505 -16.16 5.25 -11.78
C GLU A 505 -15.02 6.07 -11.15
N LYS A 506 -15.34 6.76 -10.05
CA LYS A 506 -14.33 7.44 -9.23
C LYS A 506 -13.37 6.42 -8.62
N LEU A 507 -12.06 6.62 -8.84
CA LEU A 507 -11.00 5.81 -8.25
C LEU A 507 -10.69 6.22 -6.81
N ALA A 508 -10.86 7.52 -6.51
CA ALA A 508 -10.63 8.11 -5.20
C ALA A 508 -11.59 9.30 -4.98
N ASN A 509 -11.57 9.90 -3.82
CA ASN A 509 -12.38 11.07 -3.47
C ASN A 509 -11.53 12.12 -2.73
N LYS A 510 -10.34 12.44 -3.29
CA LYS A 510 -9.42 13.42 -2.71
C LYS A 510 -9.84 14.85 -2.98
N GLY A 511 -10.52 15.09 -4.11
CA GLY A 511 -10.99 16.43 -4.50
C GLY A 511 -9.85 17.39 -4.89
N GLU A 512 -8.68 16.86 -5.28
CA GLU A 512 -7.50 17.63 -5.62
C GLU A 512 -7.57 18.08 -7.09
N TYR A 513 -8.01 19.31 -7.32
CA TYR A 513 -8.04 19.96 -8.63
C TYR A 513 -6.99 21.05 -8.71
N PHE A 514 -6.32 21.16 -9.85
CA PHE A 514 -5.50 22.30 -10.24
C PHE A 514 -5.66 22.58 -11.73
N TYR A 515 -5.22 23.74 -12.21
CA TYR A 515 -5.34 24.03 -13.64
C TYR A 515 -4.01 23.97 -14.34
N VAL A 516 -4.08 23.66 -15.62
CA VAL A 516 -2.97 23.73 -16.58
C VAL A 516 -3.32 24.71 -17.70
N THR A 517 -2.29 25.27 -18.34
CA THR A 517 -2.43 26.23 -19.41
C THR A 517 -2.19 25.56 -20.76
N GLU A 518 -3.07 25.83 -21.73
CA GLU A 518 -2.96 25.38 -23.10
C GLU A 518 -3.32 26.53 -24.07
N TYR A 519 -2.36 27.08 -24.80
CA TYR A 519 -2.56 28.21 -25.71
C TYR A 519 -3.37 29.39 -25.11
N GLY A 520 -3.10 29.70 -23.87
CA GLY A 520 -3.80 30.78 -23.12
C GLY A 520 -5.10 30.34 -22.43
N ALA A 521 -5.67 29.17 -22.73
CA ALA A 521 -6.78 28.61 -21.99
C ALA A 521 -6.29 27.96 -20.70
N ARG A 522 -6.98 28.19 -19.58
CA ARG A 522 -6.78 27.54 -18.29
C ARG A 522 -7.79 26.40 -18.15
N LEU A 523 -7.34 25.19 -17.86
CA LEU A 523 -8.18 24.00 -17.83
C LEU A 523 -7.95 23.22 -16.54
N TRP A 524 -9.01 23.00 -15.76
CA TRP A 524 -8.96 22.19 -14.56
C TRP A 524 -8.63 20.73 -14.88
N VAL A 525 -7.74 20.14 -14.12
CA VAL A 525 -7.38 18.73 -14.17
C VAL A 525 -7.46 18.08 -12.79
N ASN A 526 -7.78 16.78 -12.75
CA ASN A 526 -7.73 15.95 -11.57
C ASN A 526 -6.98 14.68 -11.90
N LEU A 527 -5.85 14.45 -11.25
CA LEU A 527 -4.97 13.34 -11.57
C LEU A 527 -5.25 12.09 -10.74
N THR A 528 -6.05 12.16 -9.69
CA THR A 528 -6.20 11.12 -8.67
C THR A 528 -7.57 10.45 -8.64
N ASP A 529 -8.64 11.22 -8.85
CA ASP A 529 -10.00 10.73 -8.59
C ASP A 529 -10.63 9.99 -9.75
N TYR A 530 -10.13 10.21 -10.97
CA TYR A 530 -10.67 9.64 -12.19
C TYR A 530 -9.58 8.90 -12.98
N LEU A 531 -9.98 7.95 -13.83
CA LEU A 531 -9.05 7.27 -14.72
C LEU A 531 -8.41 8.27 -15.70
N ASP A 532 -9.25 9.10 -16.33
CA ASP A 532 -8.81 10.19 -17.19
C ASP A 532 -8.58 11.46 -16.37
N THR A 533 -7.77 12.38 -16.88
CA THR A 533 -7.29 13.55 -16.14
C THR A 533 -8.20 14.79 -16.26
N GLY A 534 -9.23 14.73 -17.09
CA GLY A 534 -10.06 15.86 -17.45
C GLY A 534 -9.61 16.58 -18.73
N LEU A 535 -8.46 16.21 -19.30
CA LEU A 535 -7.92 16.82 -20.51
C LEU A 535 -7.21 15.79 -21.41
N PHE A 536 -7.71 15.61 -22.64
CA PHE A 536 -7.06 14.78 -23.65
C PHE A 536 -5.99 15.60 -24.38
N LEU A 537 -4.71 15.28 -24.12
CA LEU A 537 -3.56 16.05 -24.61
C LEU A 537 -3.36 15.97 -26.13
N ASP A 538 -3.76 14.88 -26.75
CA ASP A 538 -3.64 14.65 -28.19
C ASP A 538 -4.55 15.57 -29.03
N HIS A 539 -5.65 16.07 -28.48
CA HIS A 539 -6.59 16.97 -29.15
C HIS A 539 -6.24 18.48 -29.04
N ARG A 540 -5.09 18.84 -28.47
CA ARG A 540 -4.76 20.25 -28.24
C ARG A 540 -4.71 21.10 -29.51
N LEU A 541 -4.17 20.56 -30.63
CA LEU A 541 -4.17 21.29 -31.92
C LEU A 541 -5.57 21.37 -32.51
N THR A 542 -6.43 20.35 -32.31
CA THR A 542 -7.84 20.44 -32.71
C THR A 542 -8.54 21.54 -31.91
N ARG A 543 -8.33 21.63 -30.59
CA ARG A 543 -8.92 22.71 -29.78
C ARG A 543 -8.43 24.10 -30.20
N LYS A 544 -7.12 24.26 -30.46
CA LYS A 544 -6.58 25.51 -30.97
C LYS A 544 -7.24 25.92 -32.28
N MET A 545 -7.34 25.00 -33.22
CA MET A 545 -7.98 25.22 -34.54
C MET A 545 -9.46 25.61 -34.35
N LEU A 546 -10.20 24.92 -33.47
CA LEU A 546 -11.60 25.25 -33.16
C LEU A 546 -11.71 26.69 -32.62
N GLY A 547 -10.80 27.13 -31.73
CA GLY A 547 -10.77 28.49 -31.22
C GLY A 547 -10.55 29.52 -32.34
N GLU A 548 -9.64 29.25 -33.26
CA GLU A 548 -9.36 30.12 -34.44
C GLU A 548 -10.56 30.19 -35.40
N MET A 549 -11.30 29.07 -35.56
CA MET A 549 -12.48 28.97 -36.45
C MET A 549 -13.75 29.55 -35.84
N ALA A 550 -13.84 29.72 -34.54
CA ALA A 550 -15.09 29.97 -33.81
C ALA A 550 -15.55 31.44 -33.83
N ARG A 551 -14.71 32.37 -34.24
CA ARG A 551 -15.03 33.82 -34.20
C ARG A 551 -16.36 34.14 -34.88
N ASP A 552 -17.24 34.82 -34.14
CA ASP A 552 -18.59 35.27 -34.57
C ASP A 552 -19.52 34.13 -35.03
N LYS A 553 -19.23 32.88 -34.67
CA LYS A 553 -19.98 31.68 -35.06
C LYS A 553 -20.79 31.12 -33.90
N ASP A 554 -21.91 30.51 -34.22
CA ASP A 554 -22.65 29.63 -33.31
C ASP A 554 -21.99 28.25 -33.33
N PHE A 555 -21.38 27.88 -32.20
CA PHE A 555 -20.55 26.64 -32.01
C PHE A 555 -21.32 25.58 -31.27
N LEU A 556 -21.25 24.33 -31.74
CA LEU A 556 -21.79 23.15 -31.07
C LEU A 556 -20.66 22.18 -30.71
N ASN A 557 -20.63 21.72 -29.47
CA ASN A 557 -19.72 20.67 -28.98
C ASN A 557 -20.53 19.47 -28.47
N LEU A 558 -20.43 18.34 -29.14
CA LEU A 558 -21.11 17.09 -28.81
C LEU A 558 -20.12 16.08 -28.25
N PHE A 559 -20.57 15.24 -27.28
CA PHE A 559 -19.71 14.36 -26.49
C PHE A 559 -18.59 15.16 -25.81
N ALA A 560 -19.02 16.25 -25.18
CA ALA A 560 -18.16 17.39 -24.87
C ALA A 560 -17.18 17.14 -23.74
N TYR A 561 -17.37 16.08 -22.96
CA TYR A 561 -16.55 15.75 -21.79
C TYR A 561 -16.46 16.98 -20.85
N THR A 562 -15.25 17.40 -20.47
CA THR A 562 -15.03 18.56 -19.60
C THR A 562 -15.11 19.92 -20.31
N GLY A 563 -15.63 19.97 -21.54
CA GLY A 563 -15.84 21.19 -22.29
C GLY A 563 -14.59 21.95 -22.73
N SER A 564 -13.42 21.31 -22.75
CA SER A 564 -12.17 21.98 -23.13
C SER A 564 -12.22 22.60 -24.52
N ALA A 565 -12.89 21.96 -25.51
CA ALA A 565 -13.11 22.53 -26.83
C ALA A 565 -14.04 23.76 -26.80
N THR A 566 -15.06 23.72 -25.94
CA THR A 566 -15.98 24.87 -25.71
C THR A 566 -15.21 26.08 -25.17
N VAL A 567 -14.30 25.88 -24.22
CA VAL A 567 -13.46 26.96 -23.67
C VAL A 567 -12.64 27.62 -24.79
N HIS A 568 -11.99 26.83 -25.63
CA HIS A 568 -11.22 27.37 -26.76
C HIS A 568 -12.07 28.14 -27.76
N ALA A 569 -13.29 27.63 -28.05
CA ALA A 569 -14.23 28.35 -28.92
C ALA A 569 -14.72 29.65 -28.30
N ALA A 570 -15.02 29.67 -26.99
CA ALA A 570 -15.42 30.87 -26.26
C ALA A 570 -14.31 31.94 -26.23
N LEU A 571 -13.07 31.53 -25.91
CA LEU A 571 -11.89 32.39 -25.96
C LEU A 571 -11.60 32.91 -27.41
N GLY A 572 -11.89 32.08 -28.43
CA GLY A 572 -11.87 32.43 -29.83
C GLY A 572 -12.99 33.38 -30.27
N LYS A 573 -13.80 33.90 -29.32
CA LYS A 573 -14.91 34.83 -29.55
C LYS A 573 -16.05 34.25 -30.37
N ALA A 574 -16.42 32.96 -30.06
CA ALA A 574 -17.66 32.41 -30.56
C ALA A 574 -18.86 33.30 -30.20
N LYS A 575 -19.80 33.49 -31.12
CA LYS A 575 -21.03 34.23 -30.89
C LYS A 575 -21.88 33.54 -29.80
N SER A 576 -21.98 32.22 -29.89
CA SER A 576 -22.58 31.37 -28.85
C SER A 576 -21.92 30.00 -28.85
N THR A 577 -22.00 29.29 -27.69
CA THR A 577 -21.62 27.88 -27.64
C THR A 577 -22.73 27.03 -27.02
N THR A 578 -22.95 25.87 -27.58
CA THR A 578 -23.86 24.85 -27.06
C THR A 578 -23.04 23.59 -26.81
N THR A 579 -23.02 23.13 -25.58
CA THR A 579 -22.20 21.99 -25.11
C THR A 579 -23.11 20.91 -24.59
N VAL A 580 -23.05 19.73 -25.21
CA VAL A 580 -23.95 18.59 -24.87
C VAL A 580 -23.12 17.40 -24.43
N ASP A 581 -23.44 16.88 -23.25
CA ASP A 581 -22.86 15.65 -22.71
C ASP A 581 -23.87 14.93 -21.82
N MET A 582 -23.77 13.62 -21.73
CA MET A 582 -24.67 12.81 -20.89
C MET A 582 -24.34 12.95 -19.40
N SER A 583 -23.10 13.27 -19.06
CA SER A 583 -22.55 13.29 -17.70
C SER A 583 -22.70 14.67 -17.07
N ASN A 584 -23.55 14.78 -16.04
CA ASN A 584 -23.65 15.99 -15.26
C ASN A 584 -22.32 16.38 -14.56
N THR A 585 -21.53 15.39 -14.14
CA THR A 585 -20.20 15.61 -13.55
C THR A 585 -19.27 16.34 -14.51
N TYR A 586 -19.25 15.93 -15.78
CA TYR A 586 -18.40 16.55 -16.80
C TYR A 586 -18.93 17.91 -17.23
N LEU A 587 -20.24 18.11 -17.27
CA LEU A 587 -20.83 19.45 -17.55
C LEU A 587 -20.54 20.45 -16.42
N ASN A 588 -20.61 20.02 -15.17
CA ASN A 588 -20.18 20.86 -14.04
C ASN A 588 -18.70 21.23 -14.15
N TRP A 589 -17.88 20.31 -14.62
CA TRP A 589 -16.46 20.59 -14.88
C TRP A 589 -16.26 21.56 -16.05
N ALA A 590 -17.07 21.40 -17.10
CA ALA A 590 -17.09 22.35 -18.23
C ALA A 590 -17.49 23.77 -17.79
N GLU A 591 -18.49 23.90 -16.91
CA GLU A 591 -18.87 25.18 -16.31
C GLU A 591 -17.71 25.80 -15.52
N GLN A 592 -17.03 25.01 -14.69
CA GLN A 592 -15.87 25.48 -13.93
C GLN A 592 -14.71 25.91 -14.86
N ASN A 593 -14.52 25.21 -15.97
CA ASN A 593 -13.54 25.58 -17.00
C ASN A 593 -13.89 26.91 -17.68
N LEU A 594 -15.16 27.17 -17.99
CA LEU A 594 -15.61 28.45 -18.52
C LEU A 594 -15.43 29.59 -17.52
N MET A 595 -15.79 29.36 -16.24
CA MET A 595 -15.60 30.32 -15.16
C MET A 595 -14.12 30.66 -14.94
N LEU A 596 -13.24 29.65 -14.96
CA LEU A 596 -11.80 29.81 -14.76
C LEU A 596 -11.17 30.75 -15.83
N ASN A 597 -11.76 30.81 -17.03
CA ASN A 597 -11.28 31.63 -18.16
C ASN A 597 -12.05 32.95 -18.33
N ASP A 598 -12.93 33.31 -17.38
CA ASP A 598 -13.73 34.54 -17.40
C ASP A 598 -14.65 34.65 -18.66
N VAL A 599 -15.03 33.52 -19.23
CA VAL A 599 -15.91 33.45 -20.41
C VAL A 599 -17.28 32.82 -20.12
N ALA A 600 -17.63 32.64 -18.86
CA ALA A 600 -18.96 32.18 -18.48
C ALA A 600 -20.01 33.27 -18.78
N GLY A 601 -21.12 32.88 -19.42
CA GLY A 601 -22.19 33.81 -19.77
C GLY A 601 -23.39 33.12 -20.40
N LYS A 602 -24.53 33.82 -20.53
CA LYS A 602 -25.78 33.26 -21.07
C LYS A 602 -25.67 32.76 -22.51
N GLN A 603 -24.68 33.22 -23.28
CA GLN A 603 -24.39 32.76 -24.63
C GLN A 603 -23.74 31.36 -24.65
N HIS A 604 -23.27 30.84 -23.53
CA HIS A 604 -22.65 29.53 -23.40
C HIS A 604 -23.59 28.59 -22.66
N THR A 605 -24.25 27.69 -23.40
CA THR A 605 -25.29 26.79 -22.87
C THR A 605 -24.71 25.38 -22.66
N LEU A 606 -24.89 24.81 -21.46
CA LEU A 606 -24.53 23.44 -21.10
C LEU A 606 -25.83 22.62 -21.02
N ILE A 607 -25.88 21.48 -21.70
CA ILE A 607 -27.08 20.63 -21.82
C ILE A 607 -26.73 19.19 -21.43
N GLN A 608 -27.37 18.69 -20.38
CA GLN A 608 -27.27 17.29 -20.00
C GLN A 608 -28.27 16.48 -20.84
N ALA A 609 -27.77 15.75 -21.83
CA ALA A 609 -28.57 14.89 -22.67
C ALA A 609 -27.76 13.80 -23.34
N ASP A 610 -28.41 12.73 -23.76
CA ASP A 610 -27.84 11.84 -24.78
C ASP A 610 -27.69 12.60 -26.09
N CYS A 611 -26.46 12.66 -26.62
CA CYS A 611 -26.16 13.48 -27.80
C CYS A 611 -26.98 13.09 -29.04
N LEU A 612 -27.25 11.82 -29.26
CA LEU A 612 -28.00 11.32 -30.41
C LEU A 612 -29.48 11.69 -30.28
N GLN A 613 -30.10 11.46 -29.13
CA GLN A 613 -31.49 11.84 -28.84
C GLN A 613 -31.68 13.36 -28.87
N TRP A 614 -30.69 14.11 -28.37
CA TRP A 614 -30.70 15.56 -28.42
C TRP A 614 -30.66 16.08 -29.86
N LEU A 615 -29.81 15.47 -30.72
CA LEU A 615 -29.73 15.80 -32.15
C LEU A 615 -31.07 15.62 -32.86
N GLU A 616 -31.83 14.58 -32.56
CA GLU A 616 -33.14 14.33 -33.18
C GLU A 616 -34.16 15.45 -32.93
N LYS A 617 -34.07 16.09 -31.77
CA LYS A 617 -34.99 17.14 -31.28
C LYS A 617 -34.47 18.57 -31.49
N CYS A 618 -33.19 18.72 -31.89
CA CYS A 618 -32.58 20.03 -32.05
C CYS A 618 -33.14 20.75 -33.30
N ASP A 619 -33.67 21.93 -33.13
CA ASP A 619 -34.18 22.84 -34.17
C ASP A 619 -33.25 24.02 -34.49
N ARG A 620 -32.15 24.17 -33.73
CA ARG A 620 -31.15 25.22 -33.91
C ARG A 620 -30.16 24.81 -35.01
N GLN A 621 -29.57 25.83 -35.65
CA GLN A 621 -28.51 25.64 -36.64
C GLN A 621 -27.19 26.25 -36.16
N PHE A 622 -26.09 25.63 -36.55
CA PHE A 622 -24.74 25.99 -36.15
C PHE A 622 -23.80 26.22 -37.33
N ASP A 623 -22.83 27.11 -37.12
CA ASP A 623 -21.79 27.41 -38.13
C ASP A 623 -20.60 26.50 -38.00
N LEU A 624 -20.29 26.03 -36.75
CA LEU A 624 -19.16 25.20 -36.47
C LEU A 624 -19.61 24.12 -35.45
N ILE A 625 -19.41 22.85 -35.81
CA ILE A 625 -19.74 21.70 -34.97
C ILE A 625 -18.48 20.88 -34.70
N PHE A 626 -18.17 20.65 -33.45
CA PHE A 626 -17.18 19.65 -33.03
C PHE A 626 -17.88 18.42 -32.47
N VAL A 627 -17.49 17.24 -32.95
CA VAL A 627 -18.06 15.96 -32.52
C VAL A 627 -16.95 14.92 -32.41
N ASP A 628 -16.78 14.39 -31.21
CA ASP A 628 -15.77 13.35 -30.87
C ASP A 628 -16.45 12.21 -30.11
N PRO A 629 -17.21 11.35 -30.82
CA PRO A 629 -17.98 10.31 -30.19
C PRO A 629 -17.06 9.20 -29.66
N PRO A 630 -17.47 8.47 -28.58
CA PRO A 630 -16.74 7.31 -28.08
C PRO A 630 -16.60 6.25 -29.19
N THR A 631 -15.47 5.52 -29.18
CA THR A 631 -15.24 4.42 -30.14
C THR A 631 -16.33 3.36 -30.05
N PHE A 632 -16.78 3.04 -28.82
CA PHE A 632 -17.84 2.09 -28.53
C PHE A 632 -18.57 2.49 -27.24
N SER A 633 -19.90 2.34 -27.21
CA SER A 633 -20.70 2.57 -26.00
C SER A 633 -21.82 1.54 -25.87
N ASN A 634 -21.95 0.95 -24.67
CA ASN A 634 -23.04 0.08 -24.23
C ASN A 634 -23.74 0.70 -23.01
N SER A 635 -24.05 1.97 -23.06
CA SER A 635 -24.74 2.61 -21.95
C SER A 635 -26.14 2.01 -21.75
N LYS A 636 -26.49 1.63 -20.52
CA LYS A 636 -27.85 1.21 -20.13
C LYS A 636 -28.93 2.31 -20.36
N ARG A 637 -28.51 3.51 -20.71
CA ARG A 637 -29.36 4.66 -21.03
C ARG A 637 -29.51 4.90 -22.53
N MET A 638 -28.86 4.08 -23.37
CA MET A 638 -29.03 4.08 -24.83
C MET A 638 -29.84 2.86 -25.23
N ASP A 639 -30.80 3.02 -26.09
CA ASP A 639 -31.67 1.92 -26.60
C ASP A 639 -30.89 0.94 -27.50
N ASP A 640 -29.77 1.40 -28.12
CA ASP A 640 -28.92 0.61 -28.99
C ASP A 640 -27.40 0.81 -28.65
N SER A 641 -26.58 -0.22 -28.98
CA SER A 641 -25.13 -0.12 -28.86
C SER A 641 -24.55 0.81 -29.93
N TRP A 642 -23.65 1.71 -29.55
CA TRP A 642 -22.92 2.59 -30.45
C TRP A 642 -21.57 2.00 -30.86
N ASP A 643 -21.24 2.02 -32.19
CA ASP A 643 -19.89 1.80 -32.73
C ASP A 643 -19.58 2.85 -33.79
N VAL A 644 -18.52 3.64 -33.59
CA VAL A 644 -18.20 4.78 -34.46
C VAL A 644 -17.97 4.38 -35.92
N GLN A 645 -17.42 3.19 -36.21
CA GLN A 645 -17.23 2.73 -37.59
C GLN A 645 -18.55 2.41 -38.26
N ARG A 646 -19.51 1.81 -37.55
CA ARG A 646 -20.82 1.46 -38.06
C ARG A 646 -21.72 2.69 -38.21
N ASP A 647 -21.70 3.58 -37.20
CA ASP A 647 -22.76 4.56 -36.99
C ASP A 647 -22.36 5.99 -37.38
N HIS A 648 -21.09 6.24 -37.86
CA HIS A 648 -20.64 7.61 -38.18
C HIS A 648 -21.46 8.28 -39.27
N ILE A 649 -21.92 7.55 -40.30
CA ILE A 649 -22.75 8.14 -41.37
C ILE A 649 -24.15 8.55 -40.86
N LYS A 650 -24.73 7.75 -39.95
CA LYS A 650 -26.02 8.10 -39.31
C LYS A 650 -25.86 9.39 -38.49
N LEU A 651 -24.74 9.53 -37.75
CA LEU A 651 -24.40 10.74 -36.99
C LEU A 651 -24.23 11.95 -37.93
N LEU A 652 -23.43 11.82 -38.99
CA LEU A 652 -23.19 12.90 -39.94
C LEU A 652 -24.44 13.32 -40.68
N SER A 653 -25.33 12.38 -41.00
CA SER A 653 -26.65 12.66 -41.54
C SER A 653 -27.53 13.50 -40.61
N ALA A 654 -27.54 13.18 -39.33
CA ALA A 654 -28.25 13.98 -38.32
C ALA A 654 -27.68 15.38 -38.17
N LEU A 655 -26.37 15.50 -38.24
CA LEU A 655 -25.64 16.80 -38.17
C LEU A 655 -25.92 17.68 -39.41
N LYS A 656 -26.15 17.09 -40.59
CA LYS A 656 -26.48 17.86 -41.80
C LYS A 656 -27.68 18.79 -41.58
N ARG A 657 -28.71 18.31 -40.90
CA ARG A 657 -29.95 19.06 -40.64
C ARG A 657 -29.74 20.35 -39.84
N ILE A 658 -28.74 20.33 -38.96
CA ILE A 658 -28.46 21.44 -38.03
C ILE A 658 -27.21 22.25 -38.45
N LEU A 659 -26.53 21.88 -39.54
CA LEU A 659 -25.38 22.60 -40.04
C LEU A 659 -25.86 23.68 -41.04
N ARG A 660 -25.41 24.93 -40.88
CA ARG A 660 -25.68 26.01 -41.82
C ARG A 660 -25.02 25.79 -43.19
N PRO A 661 -25.47 26.40 -44.28
CA PRO A 661 -24.95 26.17 -45.63
C PRO A 661 -23.43 26.31 -45.78
N HIS A 662 -22.78 27.21 -45.09
CA HIS A 662 -21.32 27.40 -45.08
C HIS A 662 -20.68 26.91 -43.77
N GLY A 663 -21.37 26.05 -43.03
CA GLY A 663 -20.90 25.52 -41.79
C GLY A 663 -19.86 24.41 -41.98
N THR A 664 -19.13 24.14 -40.92
CA THR A 664 -18.08 23.10 -40.88
C THR A 664 -18.30 22.18 -39.72
N ILE A 665 -18.24 20.85 -39.94
CA ILE A 665 -18.14 19.84 -38.90
C ILE A 665 -16.67 19.44 -38.77
N VAL A 666 -16.15 19.48 -37.56
CA VAL A 666 -14.89 18.84 -37.20
C VAL A 666 -15.24 17.51 -36.51
N PHE A 667 -15.07 16.42 -37.27
CA PHE A 667 -15.36 15.06 -36.81
C PHE A 667 -14.08 14.37 -36.37
N SER A 668 -14.03 13.89 -35.14
CA SER A 668 -12.89 13.18 -34.58
C SER A 668 -13.30 11.82 -34.00
N ASN A 669 -12.35 10.90 -33.86
CA ASN A 669 -12.51 9.66 -33.10
C ASN A 669 -11.14 8.99 -32.83
N ASN A 670 -11.09 8.07 -31.85
CA ASN A 670 -9.87 7.35 -31.45
C ASN A 670 -9.85 5.88 -31.93
N LYS A 671 -10.71 5.49 -32.86
CA LYS A 671 -10.76 4.11 -33.38
C LYS A 671 -9.57 3.83 -34.29
N ARG A 672 -8.72 2.88 -33.91
CA ARG A 672 -7.63 2.39 -34.78
C ARG A 672 -8.21 1.77 -36.05
N GLY A 673 -7.68 2.18 -37.19
CA GLY A 673 -8.09 1.66 -38.49
C GLY A 673 -9.48 2.13 -38.94
N PHE A 674 -9.99 3.23 -38.35
CA PHE A 674 -11.23 3.87 -38.81
C PHE A 674 -11.12 4.22 -40.29
N LYS A 675 -12.19 3.96 -41.03
CA LYS A 675 -12.32 4.29 -42.45
C LYS A 675 -13.57 5.14 -42.64
N MET A 676 -13.40 6.34 -43.15
CA MET A 676 -14.51 7.21 -43.57
C MET A 676 -15.20 6.61 -44.80
N ASP A 677 -16.51 6.53 -44.76
CA ASP A 677 -17.31 6.10 -45.91
C ASP A 677 -17.60 7.29 -46.83
N PHE A 678 -16.70 7.50 -47.76
CA PHE A 678 -16.78 8.63 -48.70
C PHE A 678 -17.95 8.48 -49.70
N ALA A 679 -18.38 7.25 -49.99
CA ALA A 679 -19.52 7.02 -50.88
C ALA A 679 -20.83 7.48 -50.22
N ALA A 680 -21.07 7.03 -49.00
CA ALA A 680 -22.24 7.48 -48.23
C ALA A 680 -22.21 8.97 -47.90
N LEU A 681 -21.01 9.58 -47.66
CA LEU A 681 -20.87 11.03 -47.49
C LEU A 681 -21.27 11.79 -48.74
N ALA A 682 -20.91 11.28 -49.93
CA ALA A 682 -21.27 11.91 -51.21
C ALA A 682 -22.79 11.91 -51.42
N GLU A 683 -23.49 10.86 -50.99
CA GLU A 683 -24.97 10.80 -51.03
C GLU A 683 -25.60 11.81 -50.05
N LEU A 684 -24.90 12.19 -49.01
CA LEU A 684 -25.29 13.27 -48.09
C LEU A 684 -24.89 14.68 -48.58
N ASP A 685 -24.40 14.87 -49.80
CA ASP A 685 -23.82 16.13 -50.32
C ASP A 685 -22.74 16.72 -49.41
N PHE A 686 -21.96 15.86 -48.77
CA PHE A 686 -20.82 16.25 -47.94
C PHE A 686 -19.49 15.93 -48.65
N SER A 687 -18.50 16.77 -48.38
CA SER A 687 -17.08 16.48 -48.60
C SER A 687 -16.34 16.36 -47.30
N ALA A 688 -15.36 15.50 -47.24
CA ALA A 688 -14.51 15.33 -46.04
C ALA A 688 -13.02 15.40 -46.42
N VAL A 689 -12.25 16.16 -45.64
CA VAL A 689 -10.80 16.28 -45.79
C VAL A 689 -10.15 15.72 -44.48
N ASP A 690 -9.28 14.74 -44.65
CA ASP A 690 -8.50 14.21 -43.52
C ASP A 690 -7.45 15.23 -43.08
N ILE A 691 -7.55 15.65 -41.83
CA ILE A 691 -6.61 16.59 -41.19
C ILE A 691 -5.88 15.94 -40.00
N SER A 692 -5.98 14.62 -39.83
CA SER A 692 -5.39 13.90 -38.68
C SER A 692 -3.90 14.20 -38.49
N ALA A 693 -3.15 14.33 -39.60
CA ALA A 693 -1.71 14.69 -39.52
C ALA A 693 -1.47 16.14 -39.07
N LYS A 694 -2.41 17.06 -39.38
CA LYS A 694 -2.30 18.49 -39.01
C LYS A 694 -2.72 18.72 -37.55
N THR A 695 -3.58 17.89 -37.01
CA THR A 695 -4.11 18.01 -35.65
C THR A 695 -3.31 17.20 -34.62
N ARG A 696 -2.36 16.38 -35.06
CA ARG A 696 -1.48 15.60 -34.19
C ARG A 696 -0.34 16.44 -33.64
N PRO A 697 -0.24 16.65 -32.30
CA PRO A 697 0.81 17.45 -31.70
C PRO A 697 2.17 16.74 -31.72
N LEU A 698 3.27 17.49 -31.52
CA LEU A 698 4.64 16.99 -31.55
C LEU A 698 4.93 15.88 -30.54
N ASP A 699 4.33 15.96 -29.35
CA ASP A 699 4.48 14.98 -28.28
C ASP A 699 3.73 13.65 -28.56
N PHE A 700 2.88 13.61 -29.59
CA PHE A 700 2.22 12.42 -30.13
C PHE A 700 2.70 12.04 -31.55
N GLU A 701 3.79 12.67 -32.05
CA GLU A 701 4.29 12.45 -33.41
C GLU A 701 4.51 10.97 -33.76
N ARG A 702 4.92 10.17 -32.80
CA ARG A 702 5.18 8.73 -32.97
C ARG A 702 3.93 7.88 -33.06
N ASN A 703 2.84 8.30 -32.43
CA ASN A 703 1.57 7.59 -32.43
C ASN A 703 0.66 8.11 -33.55
N LYS A 704 0.92 7.63 -34.77
CA LYS A 704 0.17 8.09 -35.97
C LYS A 704 -1.33 7.81 -35.91
N HIS A 705 -1.77 6.97 -35.01
CA HIS A 705 -3.16 6.50 -34.87
C HIS A 705 -3.74 6.89 -33.50
N ILE A 706 -3.23 7.95 -32.86
CA ILE A 706 -3.77 8.39 -31.56
C ILE A 706 -5.21 8.88 -31.69
N HIS A 707 -5.49 9.64 -32.75
CA HIS A 707 -6.84 10.03 -33.17
C HIS A 707 -6.93 10.17 -34.68
N ASN A 708 -8.14 10.23 -35.19
CA ASN A 708 -8.50 10.57 -36.56
C ASN A 708 -9.31 11.85 -36.52
N CYS A 709 -9.12 12.76 -37.49
CA CYS A 709 -9.81 14.03 -37.53
C CYS A 709 -10.08 14.47 -38.99
N TRP A 710 -11.32 14.87 -39.27
CA TRP A 710 -11.76 15.34 -40.58
C TRP A 710 -12.48 16.70 -40.51
N LEU A 711 -12.28 17.51 -41.52
CA LEU A 711 -13.17 18.63 -41.80
C LEU A 711 -14.26 18.13 -42.78
N VAL A 712 -15.52 18.23 -42.38
CA VAL A 712 -16.68 17.84 -43.19
C VAL A 712 -17.48 19.11 -43.51
N THR A 713 -17.74 19.38 -44.77
CA THR A 713 -18.48 20.56 -45.26
C THR A 713 -19.50 20.13 -46.33
N HIS A 714 -20.49 20.98 -46.57
CA HIS A 714 -21.34 20.83 -47.75
C HIS A 714 -20.49 20.85 -49.01
N LYS A 715 -20.89 20.08 -50.04
CA LYS A 715 -20.28 20.14 -51.39
C LYS A 715 -20.56 21.45 -52.08
#